data_6f530bfe228079827f1fc70b871bef00
#
_entry.id   6f530bfe228079827f1fc70b871bef00
#
_cell.length_a   1.000
_cell.length_b   1.000
_cell.length_c   1.000
_cell.angle_alpha   90.00
_cell.angle_beta   90.00
_cell.angle_gamma   90.00
#
_symmetry.space_group_name_H-M   'P 1'
#
loop_
_entity.id
_entity.type
_entity.pdbx_description
1 polymer ?
#
loop_
_entity_poly.entity_id
_entity_poly.type
_entity_poly.pdbx_seq_one_letter_code
_entity_poly.pdbx_strand_id
1 'polypeptide(L)'
;GAKIQPLLVDVEHLSGNPKLSVKLDGIDVFSAQLDTARYVFEVPMPAVKKSRKSEYQVFVDGQLLEKGIIIRSPQKIQTFADYVDTKIGTAHSRWMIAPGPWMPFSMVKLSPDNQNMGWQAGYQPTFETLGCFSHIHEWTMGGLGLMPTNGKLFTQVGDQFRPDEGYRSRIDKRTEEAPLGYYKVFLTDTEIWAEVTATERASFQKYTFPKDKDGRVMIDLHVQAEYDYNLLDVDIKKVSDYRIEGRSHQISPRPYVWSNDADQEYVVNFVIEFDAPIKKVGGWKNKQILDGGHIFGKNLKDAGLYVEFDTKKHPVVQARAGISLVSISNASENLQKEISDRFGWDFDAVVQNQKDVWNGIFNRLDITTNDRLEKVRFYTNMYRALCRNLWSDVNGEWVSPDEKVRKFTNPEHVALGCDAFWNTFWNLNQFWNLVTPEWSSKWVNSQLALYDANGWLAKGPAGMEYIPVMVAEHEIPQMVSTYQMGIRDYDVEKAFEAMKKMQTTPATHVAGGFAGNRDLVSYMKYKYVPIELGRFSNTLEYSYDDWTVGQMAKALGKFSEYATFNDRGYWWKNAINPENGYAHMRDSVGNFIPDFDAFQTGRNHHYVEGNSWQLSYFVPQDVPALIDIMGEKSFVDRLNWGFEVSEPWRYNAPNDQYWDYP
;
A
#
# COMPACT_ATOMS: atom_id res chain seq x y z
N GLY A 1 -9.99 7.52 -24.51
CA GLY A 1 -10.34 8.71 -23.76
C GLY A 1 -10.98 9.78 -24.62
N ALA A 2 -11.83 10.61 -24.03
CA ALA A 2 -12.44 11.75 -24.71
C ALA A 2 -11.48 12.94 -24.74
N LYS A 3 -11.55 13.76 -25.80
CA LYS A 3 -10.84 15.05 -25.83
C LYS A 3 -11.64 16.05 -25.02
N ILE A 4 -11.23 16.32 -23.80
CA ILE A 4 -11.87 17.30 -22.93
C ILE A 4 -10.85 18.28 -22.33
N GLN A 5 -11.32 19.48 -22.08
CA GLN A 5 -10.61 20.49 -21.29
C GLN A 5 -11.69 21.30 -20.58
N PRO A 6 -12.19 20.81 -19.45
CA PRO A 6 -13.27 21.49 -18.73
C PRO A 6 -12.78 22.75 -18.03
N LEU A 7 -13.69 23.69 -17.83
CA LEU A 7 -13.56 24.70 -16.80
C LEU A 7 -13.93 24.04 -15.47
N LEU A 8 -12.99 24.02 -14.50
CA LEU A 8 -13.26 23.50 -13.18
C LEU A 8 -13.90 24.58 -12.32
N VAL A 9 -15.08 24.31 -11.77
CA VAL A 9 -15.79 25.19 -10.85
C VAL A 9 -15.89 24.48 -9.50
N ASP A 10 -15.05 24.94 -8.54
CA ASP A 10 -15.03 24.44 -7.16
C ASP A 10 -16.01 25.29 -6.34
N VAL A 11 -17.03 24.65 -5.78
CA VAL A 11 -18.13 25.28 -5.03
C VAL A 11 -18.33 24.56 -3.71
N GLU A 12 -18.30 25.31 -2.61
CA GLU A 12 -18.76 24.85 -1.31
C GLU A 12 -20.13 25.48 -1.02
N HIS A 13 -21.13 24.63 -0.78
CA HIS A 13 -22.48 25.04 -0.51
C HIS A 13 -22.94 24.57 0.87
N LEU A 14 -23.40 25.50 1.72
CA LEU A 14 -23.63 25.26 3.14
C LEU A 14 -25.12 25.14 3.52
N SER A 15 -26.04 25.65 2.71
CA SER A 15 -27.47 25.57 3.03
C SER A 15 -28.38 25.91 1.86
N GLY A 16 -29.59 25.34 1.84
CA GLY A 16 -30.59 25.50 0.81
C GLY A 16 -30.36 24.65 -0.43
N ASN A 17 -31.05 24.99 -1.53
CA ASN A 17 -30.97 24.26 -2.79
C ASN A 17 -30.95 25.22 -3.98
N PRO A 18 -29.94 26.08 -4.12
CA PRO A 18 -29.85 27.06 -5.19
C PRO A 18 -29.43 26.43 -6.52
N LYS A 19 -29.72 27.13 -7.61
CA LYS A 19 -29.30 26.76 -8.96
C LYS A 19 -28.00 27.48 -9.33
N LEU A 20 -26.94 26.70 -9.53
CA LEU A 20 -25.70 27.15 -10.16
C LEU A 20 -25.86 27.18 -11.68
N SER A 21 -25.35 28.21 -12.35
CA SER A 21 -25.20 28.25 -13.80
C SER A 21 -23.89 28.90 -14.22
N VAL A 22 -23.35 28.46 -15.33
CA VAL A 22 -22.06 28.94 -15.85
C VAL A 22 -22.20 29.33 -17.31
N LYS A 23 -21.73 30.54 -17.63
CA LYS A 23 -21.61 31.02 -19.02
C LYS A 23 -20.16 31.12 -19.45
N LEU A 24 -19.91 30.82 -20.72
CA LEU A 24 -18.63 31.00 -21.38
C LEU A 24 -18.84 31.82 -22.65
N ASP A 25 -18.15 32.97 -22.76
CA ASP A 25 -18.32 33.92 -23.85
C ASP A 25 -19.81 34.31 -24.05
N GLY A 26 -20.57 34.47 -22.94
CA GLY A 26 -22.00 34.79 -22.93
C GLY A 26 -22.97 33.65 -23.20
N ILE A 27 -22.47 32.45 -23.50
CA ILE A 27 -23.28 31.24 -23.81
C ILE A 27 -23.41 30.39 -22.54
N ASP A 28 -24.62 29.96 -22.20
CA ASP A 28 -24.85 29.00 -21.12
C ASP A 28 -24.20 27.63 -21.47
N VAL A 29 -23.28 27.19 -20.65
CA VAL A 29 -22.53 25.92 -20.87
C VAL A 29 -22.81 24.87 -19.81
N PHE A 30 -23.34 25.27 -18.64
CA PHE A 30 -23.62 24.37 -17.53
C PHE A 30 -24.67 24.92 -16.59
N SER A 31 -25.46 24.02 -15.99
CA SER A 31 -26.28 24.33 -14.81
C SER A 31 -26.48 23.09 -13.95
N ALA A 32 -26.52 23.29 -12.63
CA ALA A 32 -26.80 22.24 -11.64
C ALA A 32 -27.60 22.81 -10.46
N GLN A 33 -28.45 21.98 -9.87
CA GLN A 33 -29.06 22.26 -8.58
C GLN A 33 -28.10 21.80 -7.49
N LEU A 34 -27.86 22.62 -6.46
CA LEU A 34 -26.90 22.31 -5.40
C LEU A 34 -27.62 21.82 -4.15
N ASP A 35 -27.12 20.74 -3.56
CA ASP A 35 -27.39 20.34 -2.18
C ASP A 35 -26.20 20.75 -1.29
N THR A 36 -26.35 20.64 0.03
CA THR A 36 -25.29 20.99 0.97
C THR A 36 -24.11 20.02 0.80
N ALA A 37 -23.06 20.46 0.13
CA ALA A 37 -21.82 19.72 -0.10
C ALA A 37 -20.75 20.60 -0.74
N ARG A 38 -19.54 20.05 -0.91
CA ARG A 38 -18.51 20.63 -1.77
C ARG A 38 -18.46 19.86 -3.08
N TYR A 39 -18.48 20.59 -4.19
CA TYR A 39 -18.48 20.06 -5.55
C TYR A 39 -17.29 20.62 -6.35
N VAL A 40 -16.75 19.81 -7.26
CA VAL A 40 -15.87 20.29 -8.32
C VAL A 40 -16.50 19.91 -9.67
N PHE A 41 -17.22 20.84 -10.29
CA PHE A 41 -17.87 20.60 -11.57
C PHE A 41 -16.88 20.71 -12.73
N GLU A 42 -16.92 19.71 -13.62
CA GLU A 42 -16.23 19.74 -14.91
C GLU A 42 -17.15 20.37 -15.97
N VAL A 43 -17.14 21.71 -16.03
CA VAL A 43 -17.99 22.45 -16.97
C VAL A 43 -17.45 22.31 -18.39
N PRO A 44 -18.20 21.73 -19.34
CA PRO A 44 -17.71 21.50 -20.68
C PRO A 44 -17.45 22.81 -21.43
N MET A 45 -16.28 22.92 -22.05
CA MET A 45 -15.93 24.01 -22.93
C MET A 45 -15.89 23.56 -24.39
N PRO A 46 -16.46 24.31 -25.35
CA PRO A 46 -16.32 24.00 -26.77
C PRO A 46 -14.85 23.94 -27.18
N ALA A 47 -14.48 22.99 -28.05
CA ALA A 47 -13.10 22.80 -28.51
C ALA A 47 -12.56 24.05 -29.22
N VAL A 48 -11.29 24.37 -28.99
CA VAL A 48 -10.56 25.42 -29.71
C VAL A 48 -9.38 24.82 -30.49
N LYS A 49 -9.09 25.38 -31.66
CA LYS A 49 -7.98 24.93 -32.52
C LYS A 49 -6.67 25.63 -32.20
N LYS A 50 -6.73 26.81 -31.60
CA LYS A 50 -5.59 27.63 -31.15
C LYS A 50 -5.93 28.24 -29.81
N SER A 51 -4.90 28.60 -29.03
CA SER A 51 -5.09 29.31 -27.78
C SER A 51 -5.88 30.60 -27.98
N ARG A 52 -6.89 30.83 -27.15
CA ARG A 52 -7.69 32.06 -27.14
C ARG A 52 -8.12 32.42 -25.72
N LYS A 53 -8.38 33.71 -25.50
CA LYS A 53 -9.02 34.20 -24.28
C LYS A 53 -10.55 34.02 -24.40
N SER A 54 -11.17 33.59 -23.30
CA SER A 54 -12.63 33.52 -23.15
C SER A 54 -13.03 34.08 -21.79
N GLU A 55 -14.19 34.72 -21.75
CA GLU A 55 -14.79 35.20 -20.48
C GLU A 55 -15.66 34.10 -19.90
N TYR A 56 -15.52 33.83 -18.60
CA TYR A 56 -16.46 33.01 -17.86
C TYR A 56 -17.24 33.81 -16.86
N GLN A 57 -18.46 33.39 -16.57
CA GLN A 57 -19.35 33.96 -15.57
C GLN A 57 -20.06 32.82 -14.83
N VAL A 58 -20.09 32.92 -13.50
CA VAL A 58 -20.75 31.96 -12.62
C VAL A 58 -21.88 32.65 -11.90
N PHE A 59 -23.07 32.08 -11.95
CA PHE A 59 -24.28 32.61 -11.34
C PHE A 59 -24.87 31.62 -10.34
N VAL A 60 -25.45 32.15 -9.27
CA VAL A 60 -26.24 31.39 -8.28
C VAL A 60 -27.62 32.07 -8.21
N ASP A 61 -28.70 31.32 -8.49
CA ASP A 61 -30.08 31.82 -8.61
C ASP A 61 -30.18 33.07 -9.47
N GLY A 62 -29.43 33.14 -10.56
CA GLY A 62 -29.41 34.26 -11.49
C GLY A 62 -28.58 35.48 -11.06
N GLN A 63 -27.99 35.46 -9.87
CA GLN A 63 -27.05 36.49 -9.41
C GLN A 63 -25.65 36.15 -9.83
N LEU A 64 -24.91 37.10 -10.42
CA LEU A 64 -23.51 36.94 -10.77
C LEU A 64 -22.66 36.82 -9.49
N LEU A 65 -22.02 35.68 -9.30
CA LEU A 65 -21.14 35.42 -8.17
C LEU A 65 -19.68 35.68 -8.52
N GLU A 66 -19.24 35.20 -9.70
CA GLU A 66 -17.83 35.28 -10.12
C GLU A 66 -17.74 35.48 -11.64
N LYS A 67 -16.72 36.19 -12.10
CA LYS A 67 -16.39 36.33 -13.51
C LYS A 67 -14.89 36.52 -13.71
N GLY A 68 -14.38 36.11 -14.86
CA GLY A 68 -12.99 36.32 -15.20
C GLY A 68 -12.66 35.90 -16.61
N ILE A 69 -11.38 35.96 -16.94
CA ILE A 69 -10.84 35.56 -18.24
C ILE A 69 -9.97 34.33 -18.08
N ILE A 70 -10.21 33.33 -18.91
CA ILE A 70 -9.37 32.13 -19.01
C ILE A 70 -8.68 32.06 -20.38
N ILE A 71 -7.48 31.47 -20.41
CA ILE A 71 -6.80 31.13 -21.66
C ILE A 71 -7.14 29.68 -21.98
N ARG A 72 -7.89 29.49 -23.05
CA ARG A 72 -8.25 28.18 -23.56
C ARG A 72 -7.17 27.71 -24.55
N SER A 73 -6.76 26.46 -24.44
CA SER A 73 -5.81 25.81 -25.37
C SER A 73 -6.49 24.65 -26.12
N PRO A 74 -5.89 24.13 -27.18
CA PRO A 74 -6.42 22.92 -27.82
C PRO A 74 -6.61 21.77 -26.84
N GLN A 75 -7.73 21.07 -26.93
CA GLN A 75 -8.08 19.99 -26.00
C GLN A 75 -7.06 18.87 -26.02
N LYS A 76 -6.69 18.42 -24.83
CA LYS A 76 -5.87 17.22 -24.62
C LYS A 76 -6.80 15.99 -24.53
N ILE A 77 -6.22 14.82 -24.79
CA ILE A 77 -6.90 13.56 -24.47
C ILE A 77 -6.82 13.39 -22.96
N GLN A 78 -7.96 13.22 -22.33
CA GLN A 78 -8.06 12.85 -20.92
C GLN A 78 -8.46 11.38 -20.80
N THR A 79 -7.82 10.69 -19.87
CA THR A 79 -8.07 9.27 -19.55
C THR A 79 -8.46 9.14 -18.09
N PHE A 80 -8.89 7.96 -17.66
CA PHE A 80 -9.24 7.74 -16.26
C PHE A 80 -8.02 7.86 -15.33
N ALA A 81 -6.80 7.57 -15.81
CA ALA A 81 -5.57 7.78 -15.07
C ALA A 81 -5.38 9.25 -14.63
N ASP A 82 -5.91 10.20 -15.38
CA ASP A 82 -5.79 11.64 -15.07
C ASP A 82 -6.69 12.09 -13.89
N TYR A 83 -7.60 11.23 -13.42
CA TYR A 83 -8.39 11.46 -12.20
C TYR A 83 -7.69 10.97 -10.93
N VAL A 84 -6.65 10.14 -11.04
CA VAL A 84 -5.95 9.60 -9.87
C VAL A 84 -5.14 10.69 -9.18
N ASP A 85 -5.41 10.91 -7.90
CA ASP A 85 -4.59 11.74 -7.02
C ASP A 85 -3.81 10.84 -6.05
N THR A 86 -2.54 10.62 -6.34
CA THR A 86 -1.68 9.75 -5.53
C THR A 86 -1.36 10.30 -4.14
N LYS A 87 -1.73 11.55 -3.83
CA LYS A 87 -1.58 12.13 -2.49
C LYS A 87 -2.74 11.78 -1.54
N ILE A 88 -3.89 11.37 -2.07
CA ILE A 88 -5.02 10.94 -1.24
C ILE A 88 -4.62 9.71 -0.43
N GLY A 89 -4.84 9.76 0.90
CA GLY A 89 -4.51 8.72 1.84
C GLY A 89 -3.09 8.78 2.42
N THR A 90 -2.25 9.74 2.01
CA THR A 90 -0.87 9.84 2.51
C THR A 90 -0.74 10.48 3.89
N ALA A 91 -1.76 11.19 4.38
CA ALA A 91 -1.74 11.73 5.73
C ALA A 91 -1.91 10.60 6.77
N HIS A 92 -0.96 10.48 7.69
CA HIS A 92 -0.93 9.46 8.74
C HIS A 92 -0.98 8.01 8.25
N SER A 93 -0.60 7.77 7.00
CA SER A 93 -0.76 6.46 6.36
C SER A 93 0.42 5.52 6.57
N ARG A 94 1.41 5.91 7.32
CA ARG A 94 2.69 5.22 7.34
C ARG A 94 3.34 5.22 5.94
N TRP A 95 4.45 4.52 5.79
CA TRP A 95 5.20 4.47 4.54
C TRP A 95 4.57 3.61 3.42
N MET A 96 3.48 2.90 3.72
CA MET A 96 2.81 1.99 2.79
C MET A 96 1.90 2.69 1.77
N ILE A 97 1.60 3.96 1.97
CA ILE A 97 0.86 4.80 1.03
C ILE A 97 1.67 6.05 0.75
N ALA A 98 2.16 6.19 -0.46
CA ALA A 98 2.99 7.31 -0.89
C ALA A 98 2.60 7.81 -2.28
N PRO A 99 2.97 9.03 -2.66
CA PRO A 99 2.62 9.61 -3.96
C PRO A 99 3.58 9.16 -5.08
N GLY A 100 4.10 7.95 -4.99
CA GLY A 100 5.03 7.39 -5.97
C GLY A 100 4.37 6.81 -7.21
N PRO A 101 5.15 6.59 -8.28
CA PRO A 101 4.70 5.98 -9.52
C PRO A 101 4.62 4.45 -9.38
N TRP A 102 3.54 3.94 -8.79
CA TRP A 102 3.39 2.51 -8.53
C TRP A 102 2.59 1.81 -9.62
N MET A 103 3.09 0.65 -10.04
CA MET A 103 2.36 -0.26 -10.94
C MET A 103 1.36 -1.13 -10.15
N PRO A 104 0.35 -1.71 -10.82
CA PRO A 104 -0.46 -2.74 -10.18
C PRO A 104 0.42 -3.92 -9.77
N PHE A 105 0.39 -4.30 -8.50
CA PHE A 105 1.18 -5.42 -7.96
C PHE A 105 2.65 -5.36 -8.38
N SER A 106 3.42 -4.53 -7.72
CA SER A 106 4.82 -4.29 -8.08
C SER A 106 5.80 -4.56 -6.94
N MET A 107 7.01 -4.97 -7.29
CA MET A 107 8.15 -5.09 -6.39
C MET A 107 8.72 -3.69 -6.10
N VAL A 108 8.86 -2.87 -7.12
CA VAL A 108 9.31 -1.47 -6.98
C VAL A 108 8.11 -0.57 -6.69
N LYS A 109 8.12 0.03 -5.50
CA LYS A 109 7.18 1.09 -5.07
C LYS A 109 7.95 2.37 -4.82
N LEU A 110 8.55 2.90 -5.87
CA LEU A 110 9.38 4.09 -5.78
C LEU A 110 8.63 5.26 -5.17
N SER A 111 9.18 5.86 -4.13
CA SER A 111 8.49 6.90 -3.37
C SER A 111 9.45 7.94 -2.81
N PRO A 112 9.03 9.21 -2.71
CA PRO A 112 9.76 10.22 -1.96
C PRO A 112 9.59 9.99 -0.45
N ASP A 113 10.68 9.99 0.30
CA ASP A 113 10.67 9.74 1.74
C ASP A 113 11.04 10.99 2.53
N ASN A 114 10.10 11.48 3.32
CA ASN A 114 10.31 12.62 4.20
C ASN A 114 10.84 12.19 5.58
N GLN A 115 10.29 11.09 6.11
CA GLN A 115 10.68 10.50 7.40
C GLN A 115 11.37 9.16 7.16
N ASN A 116 12.48 8.92 7.85
CA ASN A 116 13.32 7.77 7.53
C ASN A 116 12.96 6.50 8.28
N MET A 117 12.67 6.60 9.57
CA MET A 117 12.51 5.45 10.44
C MET A 117 11.33 5.63 11.38
N GLY A 118 10.77 4.51 11.82
CA GLY A 118 9.70 4.45 12.81
C GLY A 118 8.31 4.51 12.21
N TRP A 119 7.33 4.62 13.08
CA TRP A 119 5.90 4.52 12.74
C TRP A 119 5.39 5.45 11.63
N GLN A 120 6.04 6.58 11.41
CA GLN A 120 5.70 7.55 10.37
C GLN A 120 6.73 7.59 9.25
N ALA A 121 7.53 6.55 9.08
CA ALA A 121 8.49 6.47 7.98
C ALA A 121 7.80 6.64 6.60
N GLY A 122 8.55 7.11 5.62
CA GLY A 122 8.08 7.35 4.28
C GLY A 122 7.56 8.76 4.04
N TYR A 123 6.51 8.91 3.25
CA TYR A 123 5.98 10.21 2.86
C TYR A 123 4.95 10.74 3.85
N GLN A 124 5.16 12.00 4.26
CA GLN A 124 4.21 12.78 5.04
C GLN A 124 3.93 14.11 4.33
N PRO A 125 2.66 14.45 4.04
CA PRO A 125 2.32 15.62 3.22
C PRO A 125 2.69 16.95 3.87
N THR A 126 2.83 16.99 5.19
CA THR A 126 3.18 18.19 5.97
C THR A 126 4.68 18.43 6.07
N PHE A 127 5.52 17.47 5.70
CA PHE A 127 6.96 17.62 5.80
C PHE A 127 7.55 18.28 4.56
N GLU A 128 8.49 19.17 4.76
CA GLU A 128 9.08 20.02 3.72
C GLU A 128 10.55 19.66 3.40
N THR A 129 10.94 18.43 3.73
CA THR A 129 12.26 17.89 3.37
C THR A 129 12.10 16.51 2.75
N LEU A 130 13.10 16.08 1.99
CA LEU A 130 13.14 14.77 1.36
C LEU A 130 14.50 14.13 1.60
N GLY A 131 14.50 12.89 2.10
CA GLY A 131 15.70 12.13 2.44
C GLY A 131 16.20 11.22 1.34
N CYS A 132 15.30 10.53 0.65
CA CYS A 132 15.65 9.70 -0.50
C CYS A 132 14.42 9.30 -1.31
N PHE A 133 14.66 8.64 -2.46
CA PHE A 133 13.68 7.88 -3.21
C PHE A 133 13.94 6.39 -2.98
N SER A 134 13.12 5.74 -2.15
CA SER A 134 13.27 4.32 -1.86
C SER A 134 12.46 3.44 -2.80
N HIS A 135 12.89 2.17 -2.95
CA HIS A 135 12.33 1.23 -3.92
C HIS A 135 11.32 0.25 -3.33
N ILE A 136 11.41 -0.06 -2.04
CA ILE A 136 10.58 -1.07 -1.38
C ILE A 136 9.79 -0.43 -0.25
N HIS A 137 8.49 -0.74 -0.20
CA HIS A 137 7.59 -0.36 0.87
C HIS A 137 6.88 -1.61 1.39
N GLU A 138 7.44 -2.20 2.44
CA GLU A 138 6.95 -3.36 3.17
C GLU A 138 7.32 -3.20 4.65
N TRP A 139 6.52 -3.72 5.58
CA TRP A 139 6.65 -3.43 7.01
C TRP A 139 8.04 -3.72 7.58
N THR A 140 8.59 -4.86 7.25
CA THR A 140 9.84 -5.36 7.85
C THR A 140 11.02 -5.34 6.90
N MET A 141 10.84 -4.78 5.71
CA MET A 141 11.86 -4.72 4.67
C MET A 141 12.16 -3.28 4.29
N GLY A 142 13.41 -2.87 4.46
CA GLY A 142 13.95 -1.69 3.82
C GLY A 142 14.44 -2.02 2.43
N GLY A 143 14.59 -1.01 1.61
CA GLY A 143 15.01 -1.18 0.24
C GLY A 143 16.26 -0.40 -0.11
N LEU A 144 16.45 -0.25 -1.39
CA LEU A 144 17.43 0.60 -2.02
C LEU A 144 16.91 2.04 -2.06
N GLY A 145 17.69 3.00 -1.59
CA GLY A 145 17.40 4.44 -1.68
C GLY A 145 18.40 5.18 -2.54
N LEU A 146 17.91 6.03 -3.44
CA LEU A 146 18.73 6.96 -4.22
C LEU A 146 18.39 8.40 -3.86
N MET A 147 19.42 9.25 -3.69
CA MET A 147 19.23 10.68 -3.45
C MET A 147 20.23 11.51 -4.26
N PRO A 148 19.76 12.37 -5.18
CA PRO A 148 20.63 13.30 -5.84
C PRO A 148 21.04 14.43 -4.89
N THR A 149 22.31 14.78 -4.87
CA THR A 149 22.89 15.82 -4.02
C THR A 149 24.09 16.49 -4.65
N ASN A 150 24.64 17.52 -4.01
CA ASN A 150 25.87 18.19 -4.38
C ASN A 150 26.54 18.81 -3.15
N GLY A 151 27.62 19.51 -3.33
CA GLY A 151 28.31 20.23 -2.26
C GLY A 151 28.92 19.30 -1.19
N LYS A 152 28.73 19.61 0.08
CA LYS A 152 29.31 18.85 1.20
C LYS A 152 28.82 17.40 1.18
N LEU A 153 29.75 16.46 1.36
CA LEU A 153 29.42 15.03 1.48
C LEU A 153 28.98 14.70 2.89
N PHE A 154 27.81 14.08 3.00
CA PHE A 154 27.31 13.45 4.23
C PHE A 154 27.09 11.97 3.97
N THR A 155 27.27 11.14 5.00
CA THR A 155 26.99 9.69 4.96
C THR A 155 25.68 9.32 5.66
N GLN A 156 24.98 10.30 6.17
CA GLN A 156 23.72 10.16 6.89
C GLN A 156 22.65 10.97 6.19
N VAL A 157 21.45 10.44 6.15
CA VAL A 157 20.29 11.15 5.60
C VAL A 157 19.93 12.40 6.40
N GLY A 158 20.22 12.43 7.69
CA GLY A 158 19.79 13.51 8.59
C GLY A 158 18.35 13.38 9.04
N ASP A 159 17.96 14.26 9.94
CA ASP A 159 16.60 14.35 10.49
C ASP A 159 15.81 15.45 9.77
N GLN A 160 14.51 15.26 9.59
CA GLN A 160 13.68 16.23 8.89
C GLN A 160 13.58 17.60 9.59
N PHE A 161 13.77 17.64 10.90
CA PHE A 161 13.82 18.89 11.68
C PHE A 161 15.22 19.51 11.75
N ARG A 162 16.22 18.75 11.33
CA ARG A 162 17.65 19.16 11.26
C ARG A 162 18.25 18.75 9.92
N PRO A 163 17.72 19.27 8.80
CA PRO A 163 18.12 18.82 7.47
C PRO A 163 19.60 19.13 7.13
N ASP A 164 20.19 20.14 7.77
CA ASP A 164 21.58 20.53 7.54
C ASP A 164 22.61 19.55 8.15
N GLU A 165 22.16 18.56 8.92
CA GLU A 165 23.01 17.52 9.52
C GLU A 165 23.16 16.27 8.64
N GLY A 166 22.59 16.26 7.44
CA GLY A 166 22.65 15.12 6.52
C GLY A 166 22.59 15.49 5.05
N TYR A 167 22.46 14.48 4.19
CA TYR A 167 22.36 14.69 2.72
C TYR A 167 20.92 14.95 2.26
N ARG A 168 19.92 14.96 3.13
CA ARG A 168 18.56 15.35 2.77
C ARG A 168 18.49 16.80 2.28
N SER A 169 17.46 17.13 1.55
CA SER A 169 17.21 18.48 1.07
C SER A 169 15.83 18.97 1.50
N ARG A 170 15.71 20.25 1.81
CA ARG A 170 14.42 20.93 1.78
C ARG A 170 13.85 20.89 0.37
N ILE A 171 12.53 20.93 0.28
CA ILE A 171 11.81 20.89 -1.00
C ILE A 171 10.88 22.08 -1.13
N ASP A 172 10.67 22.55 -2.35
CA ASP A 172 9.58 23.49 -2.63
C ASP A 172 8.30 22.73 -2.92
N LYS A 173 7.42 22.61 -1.92
CA LYS A 173 6.13 21.90 -2.01
C LYS A 173 5.23 22.40 -3.16
N ARG A 174 5.41 23.66 -3.61
CA ARG A 174 4.65 24.21 -4.75
C ARG A 174 5.07 23.60 -6.09
N THR A 175 6.26 23.00 -6.14
CA THR A 175 6.78 22.32 -7.33
C THR A 175 6.48 20.83 -7.36
N GLU A 176 5.85 20.30 -6.29
CA GLU A 176 5.57 18.89 -6.16
C GLU A 176 4.42 18.47 -7.10
N GLU A 177 4.74 17.64 -8.06
CA GLU A 177 3.82 17.02 -9.00
C GLU A 177 3.79 15.51 -8.77
N ALA A 178 2.60 14.94 -8.59
CA ALA A 178 2.42 13.52 -8.33
C ALA A 178 1.19 12.95 -9.07
N PRO A 179 1.09 13.11 -10.39
CA PRO A 179 0.07 12.40 -11.15
C PRO A 179 0.41 10.91 -11.20
N LEU A 180 -0.55 10.08 -11.60
CA LEU A 180 -0.31 8.65 -11.78
C LEU A 180 0.88 8.42 -12.72
N GLY A 181 1.82 7.58 -12.26
CA GLY A 181 2.99 7.16 -13.04
C GLY A 181 4.19 8.10 -13.03
N TYR A 182 4.12 9.19 -12.28
CA TYR A 182 5.16 10.19 -12.25
C TYR A 182 5.19 10.95 -10.92
N TYR A 183 6.41 11.26 -10.45
CA TYR A 183 6.62 12.20 -9.36
C TYR A 183 7.76 13.16 -9.69
N LYS A 184 7.59 14.42 -9.29
CA LYS A 184 8.60 15.47 -9.49
C LYS A 184 8.60 16.45 -8.32
N VAL A 185 9.78 16.94 -7.97
CA VAL A 185 9.97 18.00 -6.96
C VAL A 185 11.27 18.75 -7.16
N PHE A 186 11.31 20.00 -6.71
CA PHE A 186 12.55 20.80 -6.65
C PHE A 186 13.17 20.71 -5.25
N LEU A 187 14.43 20.26 -5.20
CA LEU A 187 15.27 20.17 -4.02
C LEU A 187 15.99 21.51 -3.81
N THR A 188 15.54 22.31 -2.85
CA THR A 188 15.97 23.72 -2.72
C THR A 188 17.39 23.88 -2.22
N ASP A 189 17.88 23.00 -1.32
CA ASP A 189 19.22 23.12 -0.75
C ASP A 189 20.31 22.79 -1.78
N THR A 190 19.99 21.92 -2.73
CA THR A 190 20.92 21.44 -3.77
C THR A 190 20.63 21.99 -5.15
N GLU A 191 19.51 22.71 -5.33
CA GLU A 191 19.02 23.27 -6.60
C GLU A 191 18.83 22.22 -7.70
N ILE A 192 18.35 21.01 -7.31
CA ILE A 192 18.17 19.86 -8.21
C ILE A 192 16.69 19.63 -8.45
N TRP A 193 16.31 19.42 -9.72
CA TRP A 193 15.03 18.82 -10.06
C TRP A 193 15.16 17.30 -10.03
N ALA A 194 14.29 16.64 -9.27
CA ALA A 194 14.19 15.19 -9.24
C ALA A 194 12.86 14.76 -9.84
N GLU A 195 12.92 13.86 -10.81
CA GLU A 195 11.77 13.25 -11.50
C GLU A 195 11.90 11.74 -11.45
N VAL A 196 10.83 11.03 -11.11
CA VAL A 196 10.88 9.57 -10.97
C VAL A 196 9.67 8.88 -11.57
N THR A 197 9.90 7.70 -12.14
CA THR A 197 8.88 6.75 -12.63
C THR A 197 9.37 5.32 -12.40
N ALA A 198 8.53 4.31 -12.66
CA ALA A 198 8.89 2.91 -12.44
C ALA A 198 8.09 1.95 -13.33
N THR A 199 8.56 0.71 -13.41
CA THR A 199 7.81 -0.47 -13.85
C THR A 199 7.58 -1.40 -12.65
N GLU A 200 7.18 -2.65 -12.86
CA GLU A 200 6.91 -3.57 -11.76
C GLU A 200 8.14 -3.90 -10.92
N ARG A 201 9.34 -4.02 -11.54
CA ARG A 201 10.58 -4.48 -10.88
C ARG A 201 11.77 -3.55 -11.11
N ALA A 202 11.54 -2.40 -11.76
CA ALA A 202 12.61 -1.46 -12.03
C ALA A 202 12.15 -0.01 -11.87
N SER A 203 13.07 0.87 -11.45
CA SER A 203 12.86 2.31 -11.36
C SER A 203 13.57 3.05 -12.48
N PHE A 204 13.07 4.23 -12.79
CA PHE A 204 13.73 5.18 -13.68
C PHE A 204 13.66 6.58 -13.07
N GLN A 205 14.80 7.18 -12.81
CA GLN A 205 14.95 8.46 -12.14
C GLN A 205 15.75 9.42 -13.01
N LYS A 206 15.35 10.68 -13.03
CA LYS A 206 15.99 11.74 -13.83
C LYS A 206 16.27 12.94 -12.94
N TYR A 207 17.52 13.38 -12.91
CA TYR A 207 17.99 14.47 -12.08
C TYR A 207 18.56 15.59 -12.95
N THR A 208 18.07 16.81 -12.76
CA THR A 208 18.62 17.99 -13.42
C THR A 208 19.41 18.81 -12.40
N PHE A 209 20.72 18.80 -12.54
CA PHE A 209 21.67 19.45 -11.65
C PHE A 209 21.95 20.91 -12.06
N PRO A 210 22.31 21.80 -11.11
CA PRO A 210 22.84 23.11 -11.45
C PRO A 210 24.21 22.98 -12.14
N LYS A 211 24.48 23.86 -13.12
CA LYS A 211 25.69 23.75 -13.99
C LYS A 211 27.00 24.15 -13.30
N ASP A 212 26.93 24.81 -12.17
CA ASP A 212 28.10 25.35 -11.44
C ASP A 212 28.64 24.40 -10.37
N LYS A 213 27.94 23.32 -10.07
CA LYS A 213 28.29 22.34 -9.05
C LYS A 213 28.38 20.93 -9.63
N ASP A 214 29.38 20.15 -9.24
CA ASP A 214 29.41 18.70 -9.54
C ASP A 214 28.25 18.00 -8.82
N GLY A 215 27.51 17.18 -9.54
CA GLY A 215 26.39 16.43 -9.02
C GLY A 215 26.82 15.07 -8.49
N ARG A 216 26.07 14.59 -7.51
CA ARG A 216 26.29 13.30 -6.84
C ARG A 216 24.97 12.56 -6.68
N VAL A 217 25.00 11.23 -6.74
CA VAL A 217 23.90 10.37 -6.33
C VAL A 217 24.37 9.50 -5.16
N MET A 218 23.65 9.61 -4.04
CA MET A 218 23.81 8.73 -2.88
C MET A 218 23.02 7.44 -3.13
N ILE A 219 23.63 6.29 -2.84
CA ILE A 219 23.02 4.96 -2.93
C ILE A 219 23.07 4.40 -1.51
N ASP A 220 21.96 4.50 -0.81
CA ASP A 220 21.86 4.14 0.60
C ASP A 220 21.22 2.76 0.75
N LEU A 221 21.82 1.92 1.58
CA LEU A 221 21.34 0.57 1.88
C LEU A 221 20.58 0.48 3.21
N HIS A 222 20.53 1.58 3.99
CA HIS A 222 19.77 1.67 5.23
C HIS A 222 18.76 2.82 5.14
N VAL A 223 17.71 2.58 4.36
CA VAL A 223 16.64 3.54 4.10
C VAL A 223 15.46 3.30 5.04
N GLN A 224 14.41 4.15 4.96
CA GLN A 224 13.28 4.07 5.87
C GLN A 224 12.61 2.68 5.86
N ALA A 225 12.13 2.32 7.03
CA ALA A 225 11.24 1.21 7.28
C ALA A 225 10.42 1.49 8.54
N GLU A 226 9.26 0.88 8.68
CA GLU A 226 8.46 0.99 9.90
C GLU A 226 9.18 0.36 11.10
N TYR A 227 9.76 -0.81 10.89
CA TYR A 227 10.62 -1.48 11.85
C TYR A 227 12.08 -1.32 11.47
N ASP A 228 12.90 -1.01 12.45
CA ASP A 228 14.35 -0.90 12.23
C ASP A 228 14.94 -2.26 11.80
N TYR A 229 15.99 -2.21 11.01
CA TYR A 229 16.69 -3.40 10.55
C TYR A 229 18.21 -3.21 10.61
N ASN A 230 18.93 -4.32 10.66
CA ASN A 230 20.38 -4.35 10.61
C ASN A 230 20.84 -4.94 9.26
N LEU A 231 22.01 -4.55 8.82
CA LEU A 231 22.66 -5.07 7.63
C LEU A 231 23.57 -6.22 8.02
N LEU A 232 23.09 -7.47 7.81
CA LEU A 232 23.86 -8.68 8.13
C LEU A 232 25.07 -8.85 7.21
N ASP A 233 24.88 -8.53 5.92
CA ASP A 233 25.93 -8.61 4.90
C ASP A 233 25.59 -7.64 3.77
N VAL A 234 26.57 -6.89 3.34
CA VAL A 234 26.44 -5.97 2.20
C VAL A 234 27.61 -6.15 1.25
N ASP A 235 27.32 -6.00 -0.04
CA ASP A 235 28.33 -5.96 -1.10
C ASP A 235 27.80 -5.03 -2.20
N ILE A 236 28.43 -3.87 -2.38
CA ILE A 236 28.09 -2.92 -3.44
C ILE A 236 29.35 -2.42 -4.13
N LYS A 237 29.35 -2.45 -5.46
CA LYS A 237 30.53 -2.10 -6.24
C LYS A 237 30.21 -1.43 -7.56
N LYS A 238 31.13 -0.56 -7.99
CA LYS A 238 31.22 -0.07 -9.37
C LYS A 238 31.77 -1.18 -10.26
N VAL A 239 31.01 -1.61 -11.25
CA VAL A 239 31.44 -2.64 -12.22
C VAL A 239 31.83 -2.07 -13.59
N SER A 240 31.37 -0.86 -13.90
CA SER A 240 31.80 -0.10 -15.08
C SER A 240 31.67 1.41 -14.83
N ASP A 241 32.01 2.24 -15.80
CA ASP A 241 31.82 3.69 -15.70
C ASP A 241 30.32 4.10 -15.71
N TYR A 242 29.43 3.19 -16.00
CA TYR A 242 27.99 3.43 -16.10
C TYR A 242 27.16 2.54 -15.20
N ARG A 243 27.76 1.65 -14.39
CA ARG A 243 27.01 0.62 -13.69
C ARG A 243 27.53 0.33 -12.30
N ILE A 244 26.60 0.26 -11.36
CA ILE A 244 26.77 -0.22 -9.98
C ILE A 244 25.96 -1.50 -9.80
N GLU A 245 26.49 -2.46 -9.08
CA GLU A 245 25.81 -3.68 -8.65
C GLU A 245 25.95 -3.86 -7.15
N GLY A 246 24.95 -4.44 -6.53
CA GLY A 246 25.06 -4.73 -5.12
C GLY A 246 23.96 -5.61 -4.56
N ARG A 247 24.15 -5.96 -3.30
CA ARG A 247 23.17 -6.66 -2.50
C ARG A 247 23.22 -6.17 -1.05
N SER A 248 22.08 -6.22 -0.40
CA SER A 248 21.90 -5.94 1.02
C SER A 248 21.15 -7.10 1.66
N HIS A 249 21.81 -7.83 2.55
CA HIS A 249 21.18 -8.84 3.38
C HIS A 249 20.80 -8.19 4.70
N GLN A 250 19.53 -8.12 5.00
CA GLN A 250 18.98 -7.35 6.11
C GLN A 250 18.10 -8.20 7.01
N ILE A 251 18.07 -7.87 8.30
CA ILE A 251 17.23 -8.50 9.31
C ILE A 251 16.53 -7.43 10.16
N SER A 252 15.21 -7.54 10.28
CA SER A 252 14.42 -6.91 11.33
C SER A 252 14.31 -7.90 12.48
N PRO A 253 15.10 -7.74 13.55
CA PRO A 253 15.14 -8.73 14.61
C PRO A 253 13.85 -8.68 15.43
N ARG A 254 13.49 -9.83 15.99
CA ARG A 254 12.28 -10.06 16.77
C ARG A 254 11.90 -8.95 17.77
N PRO A 255 12.80 -8.33 18.54
CA PRO A 255 12.44 -7.24 19.44
C PRO A 255 11.91 -5.98 18.74
N TYR A 256 12.16 -5.82 17.44
CA TYR A 256 11.71 -4.67 16.63
C TYR A 256 10.43 -4.98 15.87
N VAL A 257 10.11 -6.26 15.66
CA VAL A 257 8.87 -6.67 15.00
C VAL A 257 7.73 -6.64 16.02
N TRP A 258 6.62 -6.03 15.66
CA TRP A 258 5.46 -5.79 16.53
C TRP A 258 5.02 -7.00 17.37
N SER A 259 4.99 -8.19 16.76
CA SER A 259 4.51 -9.39 17.43
C SER A 259 5.52 -10.04 18.36
N ASN A 260 6.80 -9.70 18.23
CA ASN A 260 7.91 -10.32 18.96
C ASN A 260 7.99 -11.86 18.78
N ASP A 261 7.43 -12.40 17.70
CA ASP A 261 7.37 -13.86 17.47
C ASP A 261 8.52 -14.40 16.64
N ALA A 262 8.94 -13.66 15.60
CA ALA A 262 9.98 -14.12 14.69
C ALA A 262 10.79 -12.94 14.13
N ASP A 263 12.05 -13.22 13.79
CA ASP A 263 12.87 -12.32 12.99
C ASP A 263 12.36 -12.34 11.55
N GLN A 264 12.57 -11.22 10.81
CA GLN A 264 12.27 -11.12 9.39
C GLN A 264 13.56 -10.81 8.64
N GLU A 265 13.88 -11.61 7.63
CA GLU A 265 15.19 -11.59 6.99
C GLU A 265 15.06 -11.64 5.45
N TYR A 266 15.72 -10.70 4.76
CA TYR A 266 15.62 -10.55 3.32
C TYR A 266 16.95 -10.21 2.68
N VAL A 267 17.13 -10.62 1.41
CA VAL A 267 18.25 -10.19 0.58
C VAL A 267 17.73 -9.39 -0.60
N VAL A 268 18.06 -8.11 -0.63
CA VAL A 268 17.73 -7.22 -1.74
C VAL A 268 18.95 -7.11 -2.65
N ASN A 269 18.83 -7.64 -3.87
CA ASN A 269 19.83 -7.53 -4.92
C ASN A 269 19.42 -6.42 -5.89
N PHE A 270 20.39 -5.69 -6.43
CA PHE A 270 20.10 -4.60 -7.36
C PHE A 270 21.22 -4.35 -8.37
N VAL A 271 20.82 -3.73 -9.47
CA VAL A 271 21.72 -3.12 -10.45
C VAL A 271 21.25 -1.69 -10.72
N ILE A 272 22.17 -0.78 -10.87
CA ILE A 272 21.90 0.62 -11.21
C ILE A 272 22.74 1.00 -12.42
N GLU A 273 22.09 1.53 -13.45
CA GLU A 273 22.73 2.06 -14.64
C GLU A 273 22.52 3.57 -14.75
N PHE A 274 23.55 4.28 -15.24
CA PHE A 274 23.52 5.71 -15.50
C PHE A 274 23.75 5.99 -16.97
N ASP A 275 23.11 7.04 -17.50
CA ASP A 275 23.34 7.51 -18.87
C ASP A 275 24.58 8.43 -19.01
N ALA A 276 25.18 8.83 -17.89
CA ALA A 276 26.38 9.61 -17.82
C ALA A 276 27.53 8.83 -17.15
N PRO A 277 28.80 9.05 -17.55
CA PRO A 277 29.93 8.34 -16.96
C PRO A 277 30.21 8.82 -15.52
N ILE A 278 30.44 7.85 -14.62
CA ILE A 278 30.82 8.10 -13.24
C ILE A 278 32.21 8.68 -13.20
N LYS A 279 32.34 9.93 -12.73
CA LYS A 279 33.61 10.67 -12.59
C LYS A 279 34.41 10.24 -11.37
N LYS A 280 33.70 10.00 -10.25
CA LYS A 280 34.28 9.60 -8.96
C LYS A 280 33.31 8.69 -8.22
N VAL A 281 33.85 7.79 -7.42
CA VAL A 281 33.10 6.91 -6.57
C VAL A 281 33.75 6.79 -5.19
N GLY A 282 32.94 6.68 -4.16
CA GLY A 282 33.32 6.36 -2.80
C GLY A 282 32.14 5.79 -2.05
N GLY A 283 32.29 5.52 -0.78
CA GLY A 283 31.19 4.97 0.02
C GLY A 283 31.37 5.17 1.51
N TRP A 284 30.56 4.48 2.29
CA TRP A 284 30.67 4.53 3.75
C TRP A 284 30.23 3.21 4.41
N LYS A 285 30.73 3.00 5.62
CA LYS A 285 30.27 1.97 6.57
C LYS A 285 30.26 2.57 7.97
N ASN A 286 29.18 2.38 8.70
CA ASN A 286 29.01 2.87 10.08
C ASN A 286 29.45 4.35 10.20
N LYS A 287 28.93 5.19 9.31
CA LYS A 287 29.20 6.65 9.18
C LYS A 287 30.60 7.01 8.67
N GLN A 288 31.55 6.07 8.60
CA GLN A 288 32.89 6.33 8.14
C GLN A 288 32.98 6.34 6.61
N ILE A 289 33.48 7.44 6.06
CA ILE A 289 33.73 7.60 4.63
C ILE A 289 34.93 6.71 4.24
N LEU A 290 34.77 6.04 3.10
CA LEU A 290 35.77 5.16 2.51
C LEU A 290 35.97 5.53 1.04
N ASP A 291 37.22 5.55 0.62
CA ASP A 291 37.57 5.70 -0.78
C ASP A 291 37.44 4.40 -1.55
N GLY A 292 37.18 4.50 -2.84
CA GLY A 292 37.07 3.34 -3.74
C GLY A 292 35.63 2.98 -4.09
N GLY A 293 35.52 2.13 -5.10
CA GLY A 293 34.25 1.75 -5.72
C GLY A 293 33.70 0.40 -5.26
N HIS A 294 34.12 -0.10 -4.12
CA HIS A 294 33.66 -1.37 -3.57
C HIS A 294 33.50 -1.28 -2.05
N ILE A 295 32.28 -1.36 -1.57
CA ILE A 295 31.92 -1.37 -0.16
C ILE A 295 31.32 -2.72 0.17
N PHE A 296 31.88 -3.39 1.15
CA PHE A 296 31.41 -4.68 1.64
C PHE A 296 31.64 -4.83 3.16
N GLY A 297 30.89 -5.68 3.79
CA GLY A 297 31.02 -5.93 5.23
C GLY A 297 29.85 -6.66 5.82
N LYS A 298 29.99 -7.06 7.10
CA LYS A 298 28.98 -7.79 7.85
C LYS A 298 28.62 -7.05 9.13
N ASN A 299 27.37 -7.22 9.59
CA ASN A 299 26.86 -6.68 10.84
C ASN A 299 27.04 -5.16 10.94
N LEU A 300 26.65 -4.44 9.90
CA LEU A 300 26.75 -2.99 9.81
C LEU A 300 25.43 -2.33 10.23
N LYS A 301 25.57 -1.12 10.81
CA LYS A 301 24.40 -0.28 11.11
C LYS A 301 23.95 0.53 9.92
N ASP A 302 24.88 1.00 9.11
CA ASP A 302 24.64 1.71 7.86
C ASP A 302 25.76 1.45 6.87
N ALA A 303 25.44 1.46 5.59
CA ALA A 303 26.38 1.36 4.50
C ALA A 303 25.78 1.94 3.22
N GLY A 304 26.62 2.39 2.34
CA GLY A 304 26.22 2.89 1.04
C GLY A 304 27.39 3.25 0.16
N LEU A 305 27.05 3.68 -1.04
CA LEU A 305 28.01 4.13 -2.04
C LEU A 305 27.52 5.46 -2.61
N TYR A 306 28.43 6.31 -3.03
CA TYR A 306 28.10 7.52 -3.78
C TYR A 306 28.86 7.59 -5.08
N VAL A 307 28.23 8.15 -6.09
CA VAL A 307 28.83 8.40 -7.40
C VAL A 307 28.72 9.87 -7.76
N GLU A 308 29.79 10.45 -8.31
CA GLU A 308 29.84 11.85 -8.75
C GLU A 308 29.92 11.91 -10.27
N PHE A 309 29.29 12.95 -10.84
CA PHE A 309 29.20 13.20 -12.26
C PHE A 309 29.77 14.58 -12.64
N ASP A 310 30.33 14.70 -13.83
CA ASP A 310 30.65 16.00 -14.44
C ASP A 310 29.35 16.66 -14.95
N THR A 311 28.62 17.29 -14.05
CA THR A 311 27.33 17.93 -14.37
C THR A 311 27.45 19.22 -15.16
N LYS A 312 28.66 19.72 -15.36
CA LYS A 312 28.93 20.80 -16.35
C LYS A 312 28.76 20.29 -17.78
N LYS A 313 29.16 19.03 -18.03
CA LYS A 313 28.97 18.36 -19.32
C LYS A 313 27.63 17.64 -19.41
N HIS A 314 27.19 17.05 -18.33
CA HIS A 314 25.96 16.27 -18.24
C HIS A 314 25.04 16.85 -17.16
N PRO A 315 24.38 17.99 -17.42
CA PRO A 315 23.53 18.66 -16.42
C PRO A 315 22.27 17.83 -16.08
N VAL A 316 21.89 16.89 -16.94
CA VAL A 316 20.87 15.91 -16.68
C VAL A 316 21.53 14.54 -16.58
N VAL A 317 21.27 13.83 -15.49
CA VAL A 317 21.71 12.46 -15.27
C VAL A 317 20.49 11.59 -15.03
N GLN A 318 20.39 10.51 -15.77
CA GLN A 318 19.36 9.52 -15.61
C GLN A 318 19.93 8.26 -14.95
N ALA A 319 19.15 7.65 -14.04
CA ALA A 319 19.45 6.41 -13.37
C ALA A 319 18.30 5.41 -13.56
N ARG A 320 18.62 4.18 -13.95
CA ARG A 320 17.68 3.05 -13.99
C ARG A 320 18.15 2.01 -13.00
N ALA A 321 17.24 1.47 -12.19
CA ALA A 321 17.61 0.44 -11.24
C ALA A 321 16.63 -0.74 -11.30
N GLY A 322 17.16 -1.95 -11.44
CA GLY A 322 16.41 -3.19 -11.28
C GLY A 322 16.68 -3.80 -9.91
N ILE A 323 15.65 -4.40 -9.30
CA ILE A 323 15.79 -5.11 -8.01
C ILE A 323 15.28 -6.54 -8.12
N SER A 324 15.76 -7.41 -7.24
CA SER A 324 15.34 -8.82 -7.11
C SER A 324 15.64 -9.32 -5.70
N LEU A 325 14.80 -10.20 -5.16
CA LEU A 325 15.12 -10.93 -3.93
C LEU A 325 15.95 -12.18 -4.19
N VAL A 326 16.10 -12.59 -5.46
CA VAL A 326 16.80 -13.84 -5.87
C VAL A 326 18.29 -13.62 -6.08
N SER A 327 18.65 -12.71 -7.02
CA SER A 327 20.06 -12.49 -7.37
C SER A 327 20.29 -11.16 -8.12
N ILE A 328 21.55 -10.73 -8.17
CA ILE A 328 21.98 -9.60 -9.01
C ILE A 328 21.69 -9.89 -10.49
N SER A 329 21.88 -11.12 -10.95
CA SER A 329 21.55 -11.51 -12.33
C SER A 329 20.06 -11.30 -12.65
N ASN A 330 19.17 -11.69 -11.72
CA ASN A 330 17.75 -11.49 -11.86
C ASN A 330 17.37 -10.01 -11.82
N ALA A 331 17.99 -9.22 -10.94
CA ALA A 331 17.81 -7.77 -10.91
C ALA A 331 18.20 -7.12 -12.25
N SER A 332 19.30 -7.60 -12.86
CA SER A 332 19.72 -7.18 -14.19
C SER A 332 18.73 -7.58 -15.27
N GLU A 333 18.20 -8.80 -15.23
CA GLU A 333 17.19 -9.27 -16.18
C GLU A 333 15.87 -8.48 -16.05
N ASN A 334 15.43 -8.21 -14.83
CA ASN A 334 14.26 -7.38 -14.57
C ASN A 334 14.42 -5.99 -15.21
N LEU A 335 15.56 -5.32 -14.99
CA LEU A 335 15.84 -4.02 -15.61
C LEU A 335 15.89 -4.12 -17.14
N GLN A 336 16.57 -5.13 -17.66
CA GLN A 336 16.73 -5.32 -19.11
C GLN A 336 15.38 -5.51 -19.79
N LYS A 337 14.54 -6.42 -19.27
CA LYS A 337 13.24 -6.76 -19.87
C LYS A 337 12.19 -5.68 -19.72
N GLU A 338 12.15 -5.01 -18.58
CA GLU A 338 11.09 -4.06 -18.28
C GLU A 338 11.37 -2.65 -18.81
N ILE A 339 12.63 -2.20 -18.80
CA ILE A 339 12.98 -0.85 -19.21
C ILE A 339 13.91 -0.85 -20.42
N SER A 340 15.07 -1.52 -20.36
CA SER A 340 16.14 -1.33 -21.36
C SER A 340 15.72 -1.76 -22.76
N ASP A 341 15.12 -2.97 -22.89
CA ASP A 341 14.69 -3.51 -24.18
C ASP A 341 13.48 -2.76 -24.77
N ARG A 342 12.63 -2.19 -23.90
CA ARG A 342 11.37 -1.59 -24.33
C ARG A 342 11.47 -0.08 -24.59
N PHE A 343 12.22 0.61 -23.75
CA PHE A 343 12.22 2.07 -23.70
C PHE A 343 13.62 2.70 -23.79
N GLY A 344 14.70 1.92 -23.60
CA GLY A 344 16.03 2.47 -23.55
C GLY A 344 16.15 3.53 -22.46
N TRP A 345 16.54 4.76 -22.84
CA TRP A 345 16.65 5.93 -21.95
C TRP A 345 15.50 6.93 -22.14
N ASP A 346 14.37 6.50 -22.70
CA ASP A 346 13.17 7.33 -22.87
C ASP A 346 12.32 7.30 -21.59
N PHE A 347 12.60 8.24 -20.70
CA PHE A 347 11.89 8.40 -19.43
C PHE A 347 10.37 8.63 -19.61
N ASP A 348 10.01 9.47 -20.59
CA ASP A 348 8.60 9.84 -20.83
C ASP A 348 7.80 8.65 -21.36
N ALA A 349 8.42 7.75 -22.12
CA ALA A 349 7.80 6.52 -22.58
C ALA A 349 7.47 5.57 -21.41
N VAL A 350 8.30 5.51 -20.37
CA VAL A 350 7.99 4.71 -19.16
C VAL A 350 6.83 5.33 -18.39
N VAL A 351 6.78 6.66 -18.25
CA VAL A 351 5.63 7.36 -17.65
C VAL A 351 4.34 7.04 -18.40
N GLN A 352 4.39 7.10 -19.75
CA GLN A 352 3.21 6.78 -20.57
C GLN A 352 2.79 5.31 -20.43
N ASN A 353 3.75 4.38 -20.38
CA ASN A 353 3.47 2.96 -20.14
C ASN A 353 2.71 2.73 -18.83
N GLN A 354 3.08 3.40 -17.74
CA GLN A 354 2.31 3.30 -16.50
C GLN A 354 0.86 3.74 -16.68
N LYS A 355 0.64 4.89 -17.33
CA LYS A 355 -0.72 5.38 -17.61
C LYS A 355 -1.52 4.41 -18.47
N ASP A 356 -0.88 3.79 -19.47
CA ASP A 356 -1.55 2.85 -20.37
C ASP A 356 -1.95 1.56 -19.64
N VAL A 357 -1.07 1.01 -18.79
CA VAL A 357 -1.38 -0.17 -17.97
C VAL A 357 -2.55 0.11 -17.03
N TRP A 358 -2.51 1.23 -16.31
CA TRP A 358 -3.59 1.61 -15.39
C TRP A 358 -4.90 1.90 -16.12
N ASN A 359 -4.86 2.56 -17.27
CA ASN A 359 -6.05 2.79 -18.10
C ASN A 359 -6.65 1.48 -18.61
N GLY A 360 -5.84 0.46 -18.90
CA GLY A 360 -6.33 -0.88 -19.22
C GLY A 360 -7.21 -1.48 -18.12
N ILE A 361 -6.91 -1.18 -16.85
CA ILE A 361 -7.71 -1.58 -15.70
C ILE A 361 -8.89 -0.63 -15.49
N PHE A 362 -8.65 0.68 -15.46
CA PHE A 362 -9.69 1.69 -15.19
C PHE A 362 -10.82 1.68 -16.21
N ASN A 363 -10.52 1.36 -17.48
CA ASN A 363 -11.53 1.24 -18.54
C ASN A 363 -12.53 0.09 -18.30
N ARG A 364 -12.31 -0.76 -17.30
CA ARG A 364 -13.27 -1.82 -16.91
C ARG A 364 -14.46 -1.28 -16.13
N LEU A 365 -14.31 -0.10 -15.50
CA LEU A 365 -15.35 0.57 -14.75
C LEU A 365 -15.43 2.04 -15.16
N ASP A 366 -16.60 2.45 -15.62
CA ASP A 366 -16.90 3.84 -15.95
C ASP A 366 -18.05 4.34 -15.07
N ILE A 367 -17.83 5.45 -14.38
CA ILE A 367 -18.84 6.08 -13.54
C ILE A 367 -19.30 7.40 -14.16
N THR A 368 -20.58 7.65 -14.06
CA THR A 368 -21.18 8.92 -14.49
C THR A 368 -21.50 9.78 -13.27
N THR A 369 -20.86 10.92 -13.18
CA THR A 369 -21.12 11.92 -12.15
C THR A 369 -20.73 13.30 -12.67
N ASN A 370 -21.37 14.34 -12.15
CA ASN A 370 -21.03 15.73 -12.42
C ASN A 370 -19.94 16.27 -11.48
N ASP A 371 -19.66 15.55 -10.41
CA ASP A 371 -18.63 15.94 -9.44
C ASP A 371 -17.29 15.25 -9.75
N ARG A 372 -16.30 16.07 -10.12
CA ARG A 372 -14.93 15.58 -10.33
C ARG A 372 -14.33 14.92 -9.09
N LEU A 373 -14.68 15.39 -7.88
CA LEU A 373 -14.14 14.81 -6.63
C LEU A 373 -14.59 13.35 -6.47
N GLU A 374 -15.81 13.01 -6.87
CA GLU A 374 -16.26 11.61 -6.86
C GLU A 374 -15.44 10.75 -7.83
N LYS A 375 -15.17 11.26 -9.05
CA LYS A 375 -14.29 10.55 -10.00
C LYS A 375 -12.88 10.39 -9.45
N VAL A 376 -12.31 11.46 -8.87
CA VAL A 376 -10.97 11.41 -8.26
C VAL A 376 -10.92 10.37 -7.14
N ARG A 377 -11.89 10.38 -6.23
CA ARG A 377 -11.98 9.39 -5.14
C ARG A 377 -12.12 7.96 -5.68
N PHE A 378 -13.01 7.77 -6.65
CA PHE A 378 -13.28 6.45 -7.22
C PHE A 378 -12.02 5.85 -7.88
N TYR A 379 -11.39 6.56 -8.82
CA TYR A 379 -10.22 6.04 -9.53
C TYR A 379 -8.97 6.00 -8.64
N THR A 380 -8.84 6.89 -7.66
CA THR A 380 -7.76 6.80 -6.68
C THR A 380 -7.92 5.58 -5.76
N ASN A 381 -9.13 5.28 -5.29
CA ASN A 381 -9.39 4.08 -4.50
C ASN A 381 -9.17 2.81 -5.34
N MET A 382 -9.59 2.80 -6.60
CA MET A 382 -9.32 1.71 -7.53
C MET A 382 -7.81 1.49 -7.74
N TYR A 383 -7.04 2.58 -7.88
CA TYR A 383 -5.58 2.55 -7.90
C TYR A 383 -5.01 1.92 -6.62
N ARG A 384 -5.42 2.41 -5.44
CA ARG A 384 -4.93 1.88 -4.15
C ARG A 384 -5.30 0.41 -3.93
N ALA A 385 -6.46 -0.03 -4.39
CA ALA A 385 -6.90 -1.42 -4.28
C ALA A 385 -5.96 -2.44 -4.95
N LEU A 386 -5.14 -2.00 -5.90
CA LEU A 386 -4.23 -2.84 -6.67
C LEU A 386 -2.74 -2.55 -6.39
N CYS A 387 -2.42 -1.59 -5.52
CA CYS A 387 -1.06 -1.26 -5.13
C CYS A 387 -0.52 -2.23 -4.05
N ARG A 388 -0.52 -3.54 -4.34
CA ARG A 388 0.06 -4.58 -3.49
C ARG A 388 1.43 -5.01 -4.00
N ASN A 389 2.14 -5.84 -3.25
CA ASN A 389 3.50 -6.24 -3.55
C ASN A 389 3.56 -7.47 -4.46
N LEU A 390 4.60 -7.53 -5.27
CA LEU A 390 4.96 -8.67 -6.11
C LEU A 390 6.42 -9.01 -5.83
N TRP A 391 6.72 -10.30 -5.62
CA TRP A 391 8.03 -10.75 -5.18
C TRP A 391 8.71 -11.75 -6.10
N SER A 392 8.10 -12.07 -7.25
CA SER A 392 8.74 -12.89 -8.28
C SER A 392 9.35 -12.05 -9.39
N ASP A 393 10.46 -12.53 -9.95
CA ASP A 393 11.18 -11.92 -11.06
C ASP A 393 10.49 -12.17 -12.42
N VAL A 394 10.91 -11.46 -13.46
CA VAL A 394 10.35 -11.61 -14.82
C VAL A 394 10.49 -13.03 -15.37
N ASN A 395 11.49 -13.78 -14.92
CA ASN A 395 11.71 -15.18 -15.30
C ASN A 395 10.87 -16.18 -14.47
N GLY A 396 10.04 -15.69 -13.54
CA GLY A 396 9.17 -16.49 -12.65
C GLY A 396 9.88 -17.04 -11.40
N GLU A 397 11.13 -16.68 -11.14
CA GLU A 397 11.84 -17.07 -9.92
C GLU A 397 11.45 -16.21 -8.73
N TRP A 398 11.44 -16.81 -7.54
CA TRP A 398 11.15 -16.18 -6.26
C TRP A 398 11.82 -16.92 -5.11
N VAL A 399 12.00 -16.26 -3.98
CA VAL A 399 12.57 -16.86 -2.77
C VAL A 399 11.44 -17.31 -1.86
N SER A 400 11.41 -18.60 -1.53
CA SER A 400 10.43 -19.15 -0.59
C SER A 400 10.86 -18.95 0.86
N PRO A 401 9.95 -19.12 1.85
CA PRO A 401 10.26 -18.92 3.27
C PRO A 401 11.42 -19.76 3.81
N ASP A 402 11.72 -20.90 3.18
CA ASP A 402 12.86 -21.77 3.51
C ASP A 402 14.17 -21.35 2.80
N GLU A 403 14.24 -20.11 2.34
CA GLU A 403 15.38 -19.46 1.68
C GLU A 403 15.82 -20.15 0.37
N LYS A 404 14.92 -20.92 -0.26
CA LYS A 404 15.21 -21.56 -1.54
C LYS A 404 14.65 -20.77 -2.70
N VAL A 405 15.41 -20.70 -3.77
CA VAL A 405 14.92 -20.18 -5.05
C VAL A 405 13.99 -21.23 -5.67
N ARG A 406 12.78 -20.78 -5.96
CA ARG A 406 11.74 -21.55 -6.66
C ARG A 406 11.34 -20.84 -7.93
N LYS A 407 10.65 -21.57 -8.81
CA LYS A 407 10.21 -21.01 -10.10
C LYS A 407 8.80 -21.47 -10.43
N PHE A 408 7.97 -20.55 -10.83
CA PHE A 408 6.68 -20.88 -11.43
C PHE A 408 6.88 -21.44 -12.84
N THR A 409 6.23 -22.55 -13.11
CA THR A 409 6.23 -23.17 -14.45
C THR A 409 5.18 -22.52 -15.36
N ASN A 410 4.10 -22.02 -14.78
CA ASN A 410 3.11 -21.24 -15.48
C ASN A 410 3.51 -19.76 -15.47
N PRO A 411 3.72 -19.11 -16.63
CA PRO A 411 4.14 -17.70 -16.69
C PRO A 411 3.07 -16.72 -16.15
N GLU A 412 1.82 -17.14 -16.02
CA GLU A 412 0.75 -16.33 -15.42
C GLU A 412 0.79 -16.34 -13.89
N HIS A 413 1.51 -17.26 -13.28
CA HIS A 413 1.66 -17.32 -11.83
C HIS A 413 2.78 -16.40 -11.36
N VAL A 414 2.54 -15.73 -10.23
CA VAL A 414 3.47 -14.78 -9.60
C VAL A 414 3.44 -14.95 -8.09
N ALA A 415 4.52 -14.57 -7.42
CA ALA A 415 4.55 -14.48 -5.97
C ALA A 415 4.01 -13.12 -5.53
N LEU A 416 2.89 -13.10 -4.82
CA LEU A 416 2.22 -11.89 -4.35
C LEU A 416 2.38 -11.72 -2.85
N GLY A 417 2.54 -10.48 -2.42
CA GLY A 417 2.68 -10.12 -1.02
C GLY A 417 1.74 -9.00 -0.62
N CYS A 418 1.41 -9.01 0.66
CA CYS A 418 0.75 -7.91 1.34
C CYS A 418 1.07 -7.99 2.83
N ASP A 419 0.86 -6.89 3.54
CA ASP A 419 1.08 -6.85 4.98
C ASP A 419 0.05 -7.69 5.74
N ALA A 420 -1.19 -7.75 5.21
CA ALA A 420 -2.26 -8.54 5.80
C ALA A 420 -3.44 -8.72 4.84
N PHE A 421 -4.14 -9.85 5.00
CA PHE A 421 -5.50 -10.04 4.49
C PHE A 421 -6.58 -9.51 5.44
N TRP A 422 -6.23 -9.10 6.63
CA TRP A 422 -7.13 -8.46 7.59
C TRP A 422 -7.32 -6.98 7.25
N ASN A 423 -8.47 -6.46 6.71
CA ASN A 423 -9.73 -7.18 6.48
C ASN A 423 -10.12 -7.06 4.99
N THR A 424 -9.38 -7.68 4.10
CA THR A 424 -9.66 -7.56 2.65
C THR A 424 -11.02 -8.13 2.25
N PHE A 425 -11.57 -9.04 3.05
CA PHE A 425 -12.85 -9.68 2.78
C PHE A 425 -14.07 -8.74 2.97
N TRP A 426 -13.89 -7.57 3.57
CA TRP A 426 -15.00 -6.61 3.71
C TRP A 426 -15.55 -6.15 2.36
N ASN A 427 -14.66 -5.83 1.41
CA ASN A 427 -15.04 -5.40 0.07
C ASN A 427 -13.94 -5.58 -0.99
N LEU A 428 -12.67 -5.65 -0.60
CA LEU A 428 -11.56 -5.68 -1.54
C LEU A 428 -11.49 -7.00 -2.32
N ASN A 429 -11.72 -8.14 -1.67
CA ASN A 429 -11.77 -9.44 -2.35
C ASN A 429 -12.86 -9.47 -3.42
N GLN A 430 -14.04 -8.94 -3.11
CA GLN A 430 -15.16 -8.85 -4.05
C GLN A 430 -14.83 -7.92 -5.23
N PHE A 431 -14.18 -6.80 -4.94
CA PHE A 431 -13.71 -5.90 -5.99
C PHE A 431 -12.72 -6.59 -6.93
N TRP A 432 -11.71 -7.29 -6.38
CA TRP A 432 -10.77 -8.06 -7.21
C TRP A 432 -11.47 -9.12 -8.05
N ASN A 433 -12.37 -9.89 -7.45
CA ASN A 433 -13.11 -10.94 -8.16
C ASN A 433 -13.97 -10.40 -9.32
N LEU A 434 -14.55 -9.20 -9.16
CA LEU A 434 -15.40 -8.57 -10.17
C LEU A 434 -14.60 -7.85 -11.25
N VAL A 435 -13.57 -7.14 -10.88
CA VAL A 435 -12.88 -6.17 -11.77
C VAL A 435 -11.56 -6.73 -12.30
N THR A 436 -10.86 -7.51 -11.50
CA THR A 436 -9.55 -8.07 -11.85
C THR A 436 -9.46 -9.56 -11.48
N PRO A 437 -10.36 -10.42 -12.00
CA PRO A 437 -10.44 -11.84 -11.65
C PRO A 437 -9.12 -12.59 -11.90
N GLU A 438 -8.34 -12.17 -12.90
CA GLU A 438 -7.01 -12.69 -13.17
C GLU A 438 -6.06 -12.51 -11.98
N TRP A 439 -6.18 -11.44 -11.22
CA TRP A 439 -5.38 -11.23 -10.02
C TRP A 439 -5.88 -12.05 -8.82
N SER A 440 -7.18 -12.29 -8.72
CA SER A 440 -7.74 -13.19 -7.70
C SER A 440 -7.21 -14.61 -7.87
N SER A 441 -7.15 -15.11 -9.10
CA SER A 441 -6.52 -16.39 -9.43
C SER A 441 -5.04 -16.42 -9.03
N LYS A 442 -4.29 -15.37 -9.37
CA LYS A 442 -2.87 -15.25 -9.00
C LYS A 442 -2.66 -15.26 -7.48
N TRP A 443 -3.54 -14.61 -6.71
CA TRP A 443 -3.50 -14.64 -5.25
C TRP A 443 -3.63 -16.07 -4.70
N VAL A 444 -4.62 -16.83 -5.17
CA VAL A 444 -4.81 -18.21 -4.71
C VAL A 444 -3.59 -19.08 -5.07
N ASN A 445 -3.11 -18.99 -6.31
CA ASN A 445 -1.95 -19.75 -6.75
C ASN A 445 -0.66 -19.36 -5.99
N SER A 446 -0.51 -18.08 -5.62
CA SER A 446 0.59 -17.60 -4.79
C SER A 446 0.54 -18.20 -3.38
N GLN A 447 -0.63 -18.24 -2.76
CA GLN A 447 -0.84 -18.89 -1.46
C GLN A 447 -0.56 -20.40 -1.51
N LEU A 448 -0.98 -21.07 -2.58
CA LEU A 448 -0.70 -22.51 -2.77
C LEU A 448 0.79 -22.77 -3.01
N ALA A 449 1.51 -21.86 -3.66
CA ALA A 449 2.96 -21.97 -3.80
C ALA A 449 3.69 -21.87 -2.45
N LEU A 450 3.23 -20.98 -1.54
CA LEU A 450 3.72 -20.93 -0.16
C LEU A 450 3.41 -22.22 0.61
N TYR A 451 2.18 -22.71 0.46
CA TYR A 451 1.76 -23.97 1.10
C TYR A 451 2.61 -25.15 0.62
N ASP A 452 2.87 -25.27 -0.67
CA ASP A 452 3.75 -26.31 -1.24
C ASP A 452 5.19 -26.17 -0.75
N ALA A 453 5.68 -24.94 -0.56
CA ALA A 453 7.04 -24.70 -0.11
C ALA A 453 7.24 -25.00 1.38
N ASN A 454 6.28 -24.68 2.23
CA ASN A 454 6.48 -24.66 3.68
C ASN A 454 5.30 -25.23 4.49
N GLY A 455 4.27 -25.70 3.84
CA GLY A 455 3.11 -26.37 4.46
C GLY A 455 2.11 -25.45 5.16
N TRP A 456 2.14 -24.13 4.93
CA TRP A 456 1.27 -23.16 5.53
C TRP A 456 0.83 -22.09 4.52
N LEU A 457 -0.42 -21.61 4.63
CA LEU A 457 -0.85 -20.36 4.02
C LEU A 457 -0.29 -19.19 4.84
N ALA A 458 -0.30 -17.99 4.27
CA ALA A 458 0.20 -16.79 4.95
C ALA A 458 -0.88 -15.72 5.06
N LYS A 459 -1.19 -15.31 6.28
CA LYS A 459 -2.11 -14.18 6.57
C LYS A 459 -1.55 -12.82 6.17
N GLY A 460 -0.23 -12.72 5.99
CA GLY A 460 0.50 -11.55 5.53
C GLY A 460 1.84 -11.99 4.94
N PRO A 461 1.90 -12.30 3.62
CA PRO A 461 3.11 -12.77 2.96
C PRO A 461 4.01 -11.61 2.55
N ALA A 462 4.79 -11.03 3.46
CA ALA A 462 5.73 -9.96 3.17
C ALA A 462 7.08 -10.52 2.72
N GLY A 463 7.56 -10.09 1.56
CA GLY A 463 8.77 -10.68 0.96
C GLY A 463 8.67 -12.21 0.79
N MET A 464 7.47 -12.77 0.77
CA MET A 464 7.11 -14.18 0.84
C MET A 464 7.41 -14.86 2.19
N GLU A 465 7.69 -14.10 3.23
CA GLU A 465 7.77 -14.59 4.62
C GLU A 465 6.44 -14.45 5.37
N TYR A 466 6.29 -15.18 6.49
CA TYR A 466 5.08 -15.17 7.33
C TYR A 466 5.16 -14.06 8.36
N ILE A 467 4.45 -12.95 8.12
CA ILE A 467 4.34 -11.89 9.12
C ILE A 467 3.31 -12.28 10.18
N PRO A 468 3.70 -12.38 11.44
CA PRO A 468 2.83 -12.89 12.51
C PRO A 468 1.94 -11.82 13.16
N VAL A 469 1.88 -10.62 12.61
CA VAL A 469 1.25 -9.46 13.27
C VAL A 469 -0.26 -9.55 13.27
N MET A 470 -0.84 -9.92 12.13
CA MET A 470 -2.29 -9.84 11.92
C MET A 470 -3.07 -10.96 12.59
N VAL A 471 -4.35 -10.68 12.81
CA VAL A 471 -5.31 -11.61 13.40
C VAL A 471 -5.93 -12.52 12.37
N ALA A 472 -6.28 -13.75 12.80
CA ALA A 472 -6.98 -14.78 12.04
C ALA A 472 -6.28 -15.15 10.71
N GLU A 473 -6.97 -15.92 9.88
CA GLU A 473 -6.44 -16.43 8.61
C GLU A 473 -7.35 -15.95 7.47
N HIS A 474 -7.41 -14.63 7.27
CA HIS A 474 -8.36 -14.03 6.32
C HIS A 474 -7.96 -14.15 4.84
N GLU A 475 -6.87 -14.83 4.51
CA GLU A 475 -6.64 -15.39 3.19
C GLU A 475 -7.69 -16.47 2.85
N ILE A 476 -8.29 -17.14 3.86
CA ILE A 476 -9.38 -18.10 3.68
C ILE A 476 -10.60 -17.46 3.02
N PRO A 477 -11.21 -16.38 3.54
CA PRO A 477 -12.29 -15.68 2.85
C PRO A 477 -11.93 -15.23 1.43
N GLN A 478 -10.69 -14.82 1.19
CA GLN A 478 -10.24 -14.46 -0.16
C GLN A 478 -10.31 -15.66 -1.11
N MET A 479 -9.79 -16.82 -0.71
CA MET A 479 -9.79 -18.04 -1.53
C MET A 479 -11.21 -18.57 -1.76
N VAL A 480 -12.06 -18.57 -0.72
CA VAL A 480 -13.44 -19.07 -0.81
C VAL A 480 -14.31 -18.16 -1.69
N SER A 481 -14.20 -16.83 -1.51
CA SER A 481 -14.94 -15.88 -2.37
C SER A 481 -14.54 -16.00 -3.83
N THR A 482 -13.26 -16.23 -4.11
CA THR A 482 -12.74 -16.48 -5.47
C THR A 482 -13.41 -17.72 -6.09
N TYR A 483 -13.47 -18.82 -5.35
CA TYR A 483 -14.13 -20.04 -5.81
C TYR A 483 -15.63 -19.83 -6.06
N GLN A 484 -16.34 -19.19 -5.12
CA GLN A 484 -17.79 -18.97 -5.21
C GLN A 484 -18.16 -18.03 -6.36
N MET A 485 -17.31 -17.09 -6.71
CA MET A 485 -17.50 -16.20 -7.85
C MET A 485 -17.07 -16.82 -9.19
N GLY A 486 -16.74 -18.11 -9.20
CA GLY A 486 -16.50 -18.89 -10.45
C GLY A 486 -15.06 -18.90 -10.92
N ILE A 487 -14.13 -18.29 -10.21
CA ILE A 487 -12.69 -18.31 -10.52
C ILE A 487 -12.09 -19.57 -9.89
N ARG A 488 -11.70 -20.56 -10.72
CA ARG A 488 -11.34 -21.91 -10.26
C ARG A 488 -10.14 -22.50 -10.98
N ASP A 489 -9.28 -21.68 -11.55
CA ASP A 489 -8.09 -22.08 -12.29
C ASP A 489 -6.88 -22.33 -11.37
N TYR A 490 -7.11 -23.09 -10.31
CA TYR A 490 -6.12 -23.53 -9.33
C TYR A 490 -6.50 -24.89 -8.74
N ASP A 491 -5.62 -25.49 -7.97
CA ASP A 491 -5.89 -26.77 -7.28
C ASP A 491 -6.85 -26.56 -6.11
N VAL A 492 -8.15 -26.74 -6.39
CA VAL A 492 -9.26 -26.50 -5.45
C VAL A 492 -9.19 -27.44 -4.26
N GLU A 493 -8.84 -28.72 -4.46
CA GLU A 493 -8.73 -29.70 -3.36
C GLU A 493 -7.59 -29.34 -2.42
N LYS A 494 -6.43 -29.00 -2.98
CA LYS A 494 -5.28 -28.53 -2.19
C LYS A 494 -5.64 -27.24 -1.43
N ALA A 495 -6.33 -26.31 -2.05
CA ALA A 495 -6.79 -25.08 -1.42
C ALA A 495 -7.67 -25.37 -0.21
N PHE A 496 -8.64 -26.30 -0.35
CA PHE A 496 -9.49 -26.72 0.75
C PHE A 496 -8.69 -27.36 1.91
N GLU A 497 -7.78 -28.29 1.61
CA GLU A 497 -6.96 -28.94 2.65
C GLU A 497 -6.03 -27.93 3.36
N ALA A 498 -5.49 -26.96 2.62
CA ALA A 498 -4.68 -25.90 3.20
C ALA A 498 -5.50 -25.01 4.16
N MET A 499 -6.68 -24.53 3.74
CA MET A 499 -7.59 -23.73 4.58
C MET A 499 -8.03 -24.50 5.82
N LYS A 500 -8.39 -25.78 5.66
CA LYS A 500 -8.74 -26.67 6.78
C LYS A 500 -7.61 -26.78 7.79
N LYS A 501 -6.37 -26.92 7.32
CA LYS A 501 -5.18 -26.96 8.18
C LYS A 501 -5.05 -25.70 9.02
N MET A 502 -5.25 -24.51 8.43
CA MET A 502 -5.14 -23.25 9.16
C MET A 502 -6.11 -23.17 10.34
N GLN A 503 -7.27 -23.79 10.24
CA GLN A 503 -8.31 -23.78 11.26
C GLN A 503 -8.28 -25.01 12.22
N THR A 504 -7.35 -25.95 12.02
CA THR A 504 -7.26 -27.17 12.83
C THR A 504 -5.88 -27.43 13.43
N THR A 505 -4.86 -26.76 12.96
CA THR A 505 -3.48 -26.97 13.41
C THR A 505 -2.99 -25.75 14.19
N PRO A 506 -2.50 -25.93 15.43
CA PRO A 506 -1.98 -24.83 16.24
C PRO A 506 -0.88 -24.05 15.55
N ALA A 507 -0.83 -22.75 15.78
CA ALA A 507 0.22 -21.89 15.30
C ALA A 507 1.61 -22.32 15.77
N THR A 508 2.61 -22.11 14.94
CA THR A 508 3.98 -22.53 15.21
C THR A 508 5.01 -21.66 14.50
N HIS A 509 6.23 -21.68 15.03
CA HIS A 509 7.38 -21.17 14.30
C HIS A 509 7.68 -22.04 13.08
N VAL A 510 7.91 -21.39 11.96
CA VAL A 510 8.23 -22.01 10.67
C VAL A 510 9.42 -21.28 10.04
N ALA A 511 9.98 -21.83 8.98
CA ALA A 511 10.92 -21.08 8.17
C ALA A 511 10.24 -19.80 7.64
N GLY A 512 10.91 -18.68 7.76
CA GLY A 512 10.38 -17.37 7.36
C GLY A 512 9.31 -16.78 8.29
N GLY A 513 9.21 -17.25 9.55
CA GLY A 513 8.38 -16.55 10.52
C GLY A 513 7.49 -17.41 11.42
N PHE A 514 6.25 -17.00 11.59
CA PHE A 514 5.27 -17.65 12.47
C PHE A 514 3.92 -17.76 11.75
N ALA A 515 3.41 -18.97 11.61
CA ALA A 515 2.19 -19.27 10.86
C ALA A 515 1.09 -19.83 11.75
N GLY A 516 -0.16 -19.60 11.35
CA GLY A 516 -1.37 -20.13 11.99
C GLY A 516 -1.96 -19.23 13.06
N ASN A 517 -3.08 -19.66 13.61
CA ASN A 517 -3.84 -18.95 14.63
C ASN A 517 -3.24 -19.15 16.03
N ARG A 518 -2.82 -18.05 16.69
CA ARG A 518 -2.17 -18.06 18.01
C ARG A 518 -3.01 -18.69 19.10
N ASP A 519 -4.30 -18.38 19.12
CA ASP A 519 -5.21 -18.74 20.21
C ASP A 519 -6.09 -19.95 19.85
N LEU A 520 -5.71 -20.70 18.80
CA LEU A 520 -6.53 -21.81 18.31
C LEU A 520 -6.74 -22.90 19.36
N VAL A 521 -5.73 -23.21 20.18
CA VAL A 521 -5.84 -24.24 21.21
C VAL A 521 -6.88 -23.90 22.26
N SER A 522 -6.89 -22.66 22.75
CA SER A 522 -7.89 -22.19 23.72
C SER A 522 -9.26 -22.06 23.07
N TYR A 523 -9.33 -21.53 21.85
CA TYR A 523 -10.57 -21.44 21.08
C TYR A 523 -11.23 -22.82 20.87
N MET A 524 -10.48 -23.82 20.46
CA MET A 524 -10.97 -25.17 20.26
C MET A 524 -11.45 -25.83 21.55
N LYS A 525 -10.77 -25.56 22.65
CA LYS A 525 -11.07 -26.17 23.96
C LYS A 525 -12.33 -25.56 24.58
N TYR A 526 -12.45 -24.23 24.55
CA TYR A 526 -13.52 -23.51 25.25
C TYR A 526 -14.67 -23.08 24.34
N LYS A 527 -14.51 -23.17 23.03
CA LYS A 527 -15.38 -22.61 21.98
C LYS A 527 -15.44 -21.08 22.00
N TYR A 528 -14.48 -20.46 22.61
CA TYR A 528 -14.14 -19.04 22.62
C TYR A 528 -12.72 -18.90 23.15
N VAL A 529 -12.14 -17.70 23.07
CA VAL A 529 -10.83 -17.41 23.64
C VAL A 529 -11.00 -16.72 25.00
N PRO A 530 -10.73 -17.43 26.13
CA PRO A 530 -10.74 -16.80 27.44
C PRO A 530 -9.66 -15.73 27.59
N ILE A 531 -9.91 -14.69 28.38
CA ILE A 531 -8.98 -13.56 28.55
C ILE A 531 -7.62 -13.98 29.14
N GLU A 532 -7.58 -15.04 29.95
CA GLU A 532 -6.33 -15.54 30.54
C GLU A 532 -5.46 -16.33 29.54
N LEU A 533 -6.04 -16.74 28.41
CA LEU A 533 -5.44 -17.68 27.48
C LEU A 533 -5.22 -17.12 26.07
N GLY A 534 -5.64 -15.88 25.81
CA GLY A 534 -5.44 -15.25 24.52
C GLY A 534 -6.26 -13.97 24.31
N ARG A 535 -6.40 -13.61 23.05
CA ARG A 535 -7.10 -12.39 22.60
C ARG A 535 -8.60 -12.72 22.43
N PHE A 536 -9.43 -12.22 23.32
CA PHE A 536 -10.86 -12.56 23.38
C PHE A 536 -11.58 -12.35 22.03
N SER A 537 -11.33 -11.22 21.36
CA SER A 537 -11.97 -10.89 20.07
C SER A 537 -11.64 -11.86 18.95
N ASN A 538 -10.57 -12.66 19.07
CA ASN A 538 -10.26 -13.72 18.10
C ASN A 538 -11.36 -14.80 18.04
N THR A 539 -12.22 -14.88 19.03
CA THR A 539 -13.42 -15.74 18.99
C THR A 539 -14.30 -15.39 17.79
N LEU A 540 -14.51 -14.11 17.54
CA LEU A 540 -15.33 -13.62 16.42
C LEU A 540 -14.64 -13.90 15.07
N GLU A 541 -13.37 -13.58 15.00
CA GLU A 541 -12.55 -13.72 13.79
C GLU A 541 -12.42 -15.20 13.37
N TYR A 542 -12.05 -16.09 14.30
CA TYR A 542 -11.88 -17.52 14.01
C TYR A 542 -13.20 -18.20 13.66
N SER A 543 -14.30 -17.79 14.29
CA SER A 543 -15.61 -18.36 13.95
C SER A 543 -16.07 -17.96 12.54
N TYR A 544 -15.71 -16.76 12.07
CA TYR A 544 -15.99 -16.35 10.71
C TYR A 544 -15.15 -17.16 9.70
N ASP A 545 -13.86 -17.36 9.95
CA ASP A 545 -13.02 -18.21 9.10
C ASP A 545 -13.49 -19.65 9.07
N ASP A 546 -13.90 -20.20 10.22
CA ASP A 546 -14.51 -21.54 10.31
C ASP A 546 -15.78 -21.65 9.45
N TRP A 547 -16.69 -20.69 9.59
CA TRP A 547 -17.89 -20.65 8.75
C TRP A 547 -17.54 -20.62 7.27
N THR A 548 -16.52 -19.85 6.91
CA THR A 548 -16.06 -19.68 5.53
C THR A 548 -15.50 -20.99 4.97
N VAL A 549 -14.67 -21.72 5.75
CA VAL A 549 -14.22 -23.08 5.39
C VAL A 549 -15.41 -24.01 5.24
N GLY A 550 -16.42 -23.91 6.12
CA GLY A 550 -17.66 -24.66 6.02
C GLY A 550 -18.40 -24.42 4.70
N GLN A 551 -18.48 -23.16 4.23
CA GLN A 551 -19.11 -22.86 2.94
C GLN A 551 -18.34 -23.51 1.77
N MET A 552 -17.03 -23.53 1.82
CA MET A 552 -16.23 -24.24 0.82
C MET A 552 -16.46 -25.74 0.86
N ALA A 553 -16.46 -26.34 2.06
CA ALA A 553 -16.76 -27.76 2.25
C ALA A 553 -18.13 -28.14 1.68
N LYS A 554 -19.15 -27.32 1.93
CA LYS A 554 -20.50 -27.49 1.36
C LYS A 554 -20.47 -27.46 -0.17
N ALA A 555 -19.79 -26.48 -0.75
CA ALA A 555 -19.69 -26.33 -2.20
C ALA A 555 -18.98 -27.51 -2.87
N LEU A 556 -18.03 -28.15 -2.17
CA LEU A 556 -17.29 -29.33 -2.62
C LEU A 556 -17.99 -30.67 -2.29
N GLY A 557 -19.15 -30.65 -1.62
CA GLY A 557 -19.88 -31.86 -1.22
C GLY A 557 -19.24 -32.63 -0.04
N LYS A 558 -18.35 -31.97 0.73
CA LYS A 558 -17.66 -32.51 1.91
C LYS A 558 -18.54 -32.27 3.15
N PHE A 559 -19.62 -33.04 3.27
CA PHE A 559 -20.70 -32.75 4.27
C PHE A 559 -20.26 -32.97 5.72
N SER A 560 -19.31 -33.84 5.99
CA SER A 560 -18.78 -34.05 7.34
C SER A 560 -18.01 -32.81 7.82
N GLU A 561 -17.12 -32.29 6.97
CA GLU A 561 -16.35 -31.07 7.22
C GLU A 561 -17.29 -29.87 7.29
N TYR A 562 -18.29 -29.79 6.41
CA TYR A 562 -19.31 -28.75 6.48
C TYR A 562 -20.01 -28.75 7.83
N ALA A 563 -20.47 -29.88 8.33
CA ALA A 563 -21.13 -29.95 9.62
C ALA A 563 -20.24 -29.45 10.76
N THR A 564 -18.98 -29.87 10.76
CA THR A 564 -17.98 -29.46 11.77
C THR A 564 -17.69 -27.95 11.73
N PHE A 565 -17.33 -27.42 10.56
CA PHE A 565 -16.95 -26.03 10.45
C PHE A 565 -18.15 -25.08 10.54
N ASN A 566 -19.32 -25.51 10.09
CA ASN A 566 -20.53 -24.73 10.26
C ASN A 566 -20.92 -24.62 11.75
N ASP A 567 -20.81 -25.70 12.56
CA ASP A 567 -21.01 -25.62 14.02
C ASP A 567 -20.03 -24.61 14.64
N ARG A 568 -18.77 -24.70 14.31
CA ARG A 568 -17.73 -23.78 14.80
C ARG A 568 -17.97 -22.32 14.34
N GLY A 569 -18.52 -22.16 13.16
CA GLY A 569 -18.92 -20.86 12.63
C GLY A 569 -19.95 -20.11 13.47
N TYR A 570 -20.66 -20.81 14.36
CA TYR A 570 -21.60 -20.22 15.32
C TYR A 570 -21.02 -20.02 16.73
N TRP A 571 -19.76 -20.36 16.97
CA TRP A 571 -19.13 -20.16 18.28
C TRP A 571 -18.95 -18.68 18.67
N TRP A 572 -19.11 -17.76 17.72
CA TRP A 572 -19.19 -16.33 18.01
C TRP A 572 -20.24 -16.00 19.08
N LYS A 573 -21.32 -16.80 19.21
CA LYS A 573 -22.37 -16.65 20.24
C LYS A 573 -21.81 -16.72 21.65
N ASN A 574 -20.70 -17.43 21.85
CA ASN A 574 -20.04 -17.52 23.14
C ASN A 574 -19.31 -16.23 23.54
N ALA A 575 -19.05 -15.33 22.60
CA ALA A 575 -18.45 -14.04 22.85
C ALA A 575 -19.49 -12.94 23.15
N ILE A 576 -20.73 -13.11 22.70
CA ILE A 576 -21.79 -12.12 22.93
C ILE A 576 -22.54 -12.43 24.23
N ASN A 577 -22.58 -11.44 25.13
CA ASN A 577 -23.39 -11.53 26.32
C ASN A 577 -24.85 -11.23 25.98
N PRO A 578 -25.80 -12.20 26.16
CA PRO A 578 -27.19 -11.97 25.80
C PRO A 578 -27.90 -10.93 26.67
N GLU A 579 -27.35 -10.60 27.84
CA GLU A 579 -27.94 -9.59 28.74
C GLU A 579 -27.73 -8.17 28.26
N ASN A 580 -26.61 -7.90 27.57
CA ASN A 580 -26.27 -6.57 27.11
C ASN A 580 -26.02 -6.44 25.58
N GLY A 581 -25.94 -7.59 24.88
CA GLY A 581 -25.76 -7.66 23.44
C GLY A 581 -24.36 -7.20 22.94
N TYR A 582 -23.36 -7.18 23.82
CA TYR A 582 -21.98 -6.81 23.44
C TYR A 582 -21.05 -8.02 23.42
N ALA A 583 -20.00 -7.93 22.62
CA ALA A 583 -18.83 -8.79 22.76
C ALA A 583 -18.20 -8.53 24.13
N HIS A 584 -18.49 -9.40 25.08
CA HIS A 584 -18.17 -9.22 26.48
C HIS A 584 -17.16 -10.29 26.92
N MET A 585 -15.99 -9.84 27.36
CA MET A 585 -14.92 -10.74 27.78
C MET A 585 -15.37 -11.79 28.77
N ARG A 586 -14.84 -13.01 28.61
CA ARG A 586 -15.13 -14.16 29.50
C ARG A 586 -13.85 -14.78 30.01
N ASP A 587 -13.91 -15.28 31.24
CA ASP A 587 -12.85 -16.07 31.86
C ASP A 587 -12.89 -17.55 31.41
N SER A 588 -11.87 -18.32 31.80
CA SER A 588 -11.78 -19.75 31.47
C SER A 588 -12.74 -20.63 32.24
N VAL A 589 -13.48 -20.10 33.22
CA VAL A 589 -14.56 -20.79 33.94
C VAL A 589 -15.90 -20.57 33.27
N GLY A 590 -16.04 -19.57 32.42
CA GLY A 590 -17.23 -19.26 31.64
C GLY A 590 -18.01 -18.04 32.11
N ASN A 591 -17.49 -17.29 33.08
CA ASN A 591 -18.16 -16.09 33.58
C ASN A 591 -17.81 -14.90 32.70
N PHE A 592 -18.76 -14.01 32.45
CA PHE A 592 -18.50 -12.69 31.92
C PHE A 592 -17.79 -11.84 32.96
N ILE A 593 -16.78 -11.06 32.52
CA ILE A 593 -15.99 -10.21 33.43
C ILE A 593 -16.90 -9.13 34.01
N PRO A 594 -16.87 -8.87 35.32
CA PRO A 594 -17.65 -7.82 35.95
C PRO A 594 -17.20 -6.41 35.50
N ASP A 595 -17.99 -5.39 35.81
CA ASP A 595 -17.69 -3.98 35.51
C ASP A 595 -17.52 -3.68 34.02
N PHE A 596 -18.41 -4.22 33.21
CA PHE A 596 -18.38 -4.07 31.75
C PHE A 596 -18.50 -2.63 31.30
N ASP A 597 -17.59 -2.22 30.41
CA ASP A 597 -17.63 -0.98 29.67
C ASP A 597 -17.56 -1.29 28.17
N ALA A 598 -18.54 -0.79 27.40
CA ALA A 598 -18.61 -0.99 25.95
C ALA A 598 -17.42 -0.38 25.20
N PHE A 599 -16.78 0.61 25.76
CA PHE A 599 -15.56 1.25 25.23
C PHE A 599 -14.26 0.67 25.81
N GLN A 600 -14.36 -0.44 26.54
CA GLN A 600 -13.17 -1.14 27.01
C GLN A 600 -12.28 -1.52 25.84
N THR A 601 -11.04 -1.04 25.88
CA THR A 601 -10.11 -1.16 24.76
C THR A 601 -9.26 -2.41 24.83
N GLY A 602 -8.65 -2.73 23.69
CA GLY A 602 -7.74 -3.85 23.55
C GLY A 602 -6.30 -3.60 23.98
N ARG A 603 -6.01 -2.60 24.80
CA ARG A 603 -4.62 -2.30 25.25
C ARG A 603 -3.87 -3.51 25.78
N ASN A 604 -4.60 -4.50 26.31
CA ASN A 604 -4.07 -5.80 26.74
C ASN A 604 -4.35 -6.90 25.70
N HIS A 605 -4.63 -6.53 24.45
CA HIS A 605 -4.87 -7.44 23.33
C HIS A 605 -6.16 -8.28 23.44
N HIS A 606 -7.09 -7.95 24.31
CA HIS A 606 -8.36 -8.67 24.44
C HIS A 606 -9.34 -8.32 23.32
N TYR A 607 -9.37 -7.03 22.91
CA TYR A 607 -10.06 -6.55 21.69
C TYR A 607 -8.99 -6.03 20.75
N VAL A 608 -8.69 -6.76 19.70
CA VAL A 608 -7.58 -6.41 18.79
C VAL A 608 -7.97 -5.19 17.96
N GLU A 609 -7.18 -4.12 18.11
CA GLU A 609 -7.35 -2.83 17.41
C GLU A 609 -8.78 -2.28 17.45
N GLY A 610 -9.44 -2.39 18.61
CA GLY A 610 -10.80 -1.92 18.79
C GLY A 610 -11.24 -2.00 20.25
N ASN A 611 -12.54 -1.83 20.43
CA ASN A 611 -13.22 -1.97 21.70
C ASN A 611 -14.43 -2.92 21.59
N SER A 612 -15.08 -3.20 22.70
CA SER A 612 -16.25 -4.08 22.73
C SER A 612 -17.38 -3.55 21.84
N TRP A 613 -17.63 -2.23 21.83
CA TRP A 613 -18.71 -1.65 21.04
C TRP A 613 -18.49 -1.92 19.54
N GLN A 614 -17.29 -1.65 19.02
CA GLN A 614 -16.94 -1.84 17.62
C GLN A 614 -17.00 -3.31 17.21
N LEU A 615 -16.36 -4.18 17.98
CA LEU A 615 -16.21 -5.60 17.62
C LEU A 615 -17.47 -6.43 17.81
N SER A 616 -18.46 -5.95 18.58
CA SER A 616 -19.76 -6.62 18.75
C SER A 616 -20.52 -6.80 17.43
N TYR A 617 -20.22 -6.00 16.42
CA TYR A 617 -20.86 -6.08 15.10
C TYR A 617 -20.14 -7.04 14.13
N PHE A 618 -18.99 -7.60 14.54
CA PHE A 618 -18.25 -8.51 13.67
C PHE A 618 -18.84 -9.93 13.67
N VAL A 619 -20.01 -10.07 13.10
CA VAL A 619 -20.70 -11.34 12.86
C VAL A 619 -21.26 -11.35 11.43
N PRO A 620 -20.42 -11.22 10.39
CA PRO A 620 -20.90 -11.10 9.01
C PRO A 620 -21.65 -12.35 8.51
N GLN A 621 -21.38 -13.52 9.10
CA GLN A 621 -22.01 -14.78 8.73
C GLN A 621 -23.44 -14.96 9.26
N ASP A 622 -23.86 -14.20 10.27
CA ASP A 622 -25.18 -14.38 10.90
C ASP A 622 -25.71 -13.09 11.57
N VAL A 623 -25.79 -12.03 10.80
CA VAL A 623 -26.33 -10.73 11.25
C VAL A 623 -27.75 -10.86 11.81
N PRO A 624 -28.68 -11.68 11.24
CA PRO A 624 -30.00 -11.87 11.84
C PRO A 624 -29.97 -12.39 13.28
N ALA A 625 -29.15 -13.40 13.58
CA ALA A 625 -29.04 -13.91 14.95
C ALA A 625 -28.39 -12.91 15.91
N LEU A 626 -27.48 -12.06 15.43
CA LEU A 626 -26.94 -10.97 16.23
C LEU A 626 -28.01 -9.93 16.57
N ILE A 627 -28.86 -9.58 15.59
CA ILE A 627 -30.02 -8.70 15.80
C ILE A 627 -31.00 -9.30 16.80
N ASP A 628 -31.27 -10.59 16.71
CA ASP A 628 -32.17 -11.28 17.68
C ASP A 628 -31.65 -11.20 19.11
N ILE A 629 -30.31 -11.30 19.30
CA ILE A 629 -29.68 -11.17 20.63
C ILE A 629 -29.71 -9.72 21.12
N MET A 630 -29.36 -8.76 20.28
CA MET A 630 -29.30 -7.33 20.65
C MET A 630 -30.69 -6.70 20.77
N GLY A 631 -31.69 -7.24 20.07
CA GLY A 631 -32.96 -6.61 19.79
C GLY A 631 -32.87 -5.61 18.64
N GLU A 632 -33.80 -5.70 17.68
CA GLU A 632 -33.78 -4.89 16.42
C GLU A 632 -33.64 -3.40 16.71
N LYS A 633 -34.47 -2.86 17.61
CA LYS A 633 -34.40 -1.44 17.96
C LYS A 633 -33.06 -1.05 18.55
N SER A 634 -32.51 -1.83 19.46
CA SER A 634 -31.21 -1.57 20.11
C SER A 634 -30.07 -1.65 19.11
N PHE A 635 -30.12 -2.60 18.17
CA PHE A 635 -29.12 -2.73 17.10
C PHE A 635 -29.08 -1.47 16.22
N VAL A 636 -30.24 -1.01 15.75
CA VAL A 636 -30.34 0.19 14.89
C VAL A 636 -29.96 1.46 15.67
N ASP A 637 -30.48 1.63 16.88
CA ASP A 637 -30.22 2.81 17.69
C ASP A 637 -28.73 2.97 18.03
N ARG A 638 -28.05 1.86 18.36
CA ARG A 638 -26.61 1.88 18.64
C ARG A 638 -25.79 2.25 17.41
N LEU A 639 -26.12 1.73 16.23
CA LEU A 639 -25.44 2.08 14.99
C LEU A 639 -25.65 3.57 14.64
N ASN A 640 -26.90 4.05 14.70
CA ASN A 640 -27.20 5.45 14.44
C ASN A 640 -26.42 6.37 15.40
N TRP A 641 -26.46 6.05 16.69
CA TRP A 641 -25.70 6.79 17.69
C TRP A 641 -24.20 6.80 17.38
N GLY A 642 -23.62 5.65 16.99
CA GLY A 642 -22.21 5.56 16.64
C GLY A 642 -21.83 6.46 15.45
N PHE A 643 -22.65 6.49 14.42
CA PHE A 643 -22.46 7.38 13.27
C PHE A 643 -22.61 8.85 13.66
N GLU A 644 -23.64 9.22 14.42
CA GLU A 644 -23.90 10.59 14.87
C GLU A 644 -22.75 11.13 15.73
N VAL A 645 -22.22 10.34 16.65
CA VAL A 645 -21.10 10.73 17.53
C VAL A 645 -19.79 10.83 16.76
N SER A 646 -19.59 9.99 15.75
CA SER A 646 -18.34 9.92 15.00
C SER A 646 -18.27 10.96 13.85
N GLU A 647 -19.40 11.41 13.31
CA GLU A 647 -19.46 12.35 12.18
C GLU A 647 -18.69 13.67 12.44
N PRO A 648 -18.83 14.37 13.58
CA PRO A 648 -18.12 15.62 13.84
C PRO A 648 -16.59 15.46 13.78
N TRP A 649 -16.10 14.26 14.02
CA TRP A 649 -14.69 13.90 13.97
C TRP A 649 -14.30 13.24 12.64
N ARG A 650 -15.21 13.25 11.64
CA ARG A 650 -15.03 12.58 10.35
C ARG A 650 -14.62 11.11 10.51
N TYR A 651 -15.24 10.45 11.48
CA TYR A 651 -14.97 9.04 11.83
C TYR A 651 -13.53 8.78 12.28
N ASN A 652 -12.85 9.81 12.78
CA ASN A 652 -11.60 9.69 13.53
C ASN A 652 -11.84 10.05 14.99
N ALA A 653 -11.08 9.46 15.89
CA ALA A 653 -11.11 9.88 17.27
C ALA A 653 -10.54 11.30 17.42
N PRO A 654 -11.07 12.12 18.35
CA PRO A 654 -10.42 13.35 18.75
C PRO A 654 -9.10 12.95 19.44
N ASN A 655 -7.96 13.43 18.97
CA ASN A 655 -6.63 13.02 19.41
C ASN A 655 -6.37 11.50 19.20
N ASP A 656 -5.31 10.95 19.73
CA ASP A 656 -4.88 9.54 19.53
C ASP A 656 -5.69 8.51 20.37
N GLN A 657 -6.92 8.83 20.76
CA GLN A 657 -7.77 7.96 21.60
C GLN A 657 -8.88 7.26 20.83
N TYR A 658 -8.60 6.85 19.58
CA TYR A 658 -9.57 6.15 18.71
C TYR A 658 -10.10 4.83 19.29
N TRP A 659 -9.43 4.27 20.29
CA TRP A 659 -9.87 3.06 21.00
C TRP A 659 -11.15 3.28 21.84
N ASP A 660 -11.39 4.50 22.30
CA ASP A 660 -12.44 4.86 23.24
C ASP A 660 -13.69 5.40 22.56
N TYR A 661 -13.80 5.21 21.22
CA TYR A 661 -14.89 5.70 20.39
C TYR A 661 -15.63 4.55 19.66
N PRO A 662 -16.91 4.77 19.29
CA PRO A 662 -17.67 3.82 18.47
C PRO A 662 -17.06 3.55 17.09
#